data_0080dcf52200d3223b91b306e079b407
#
_entry.id   0080dcf52200d3223b91b306e079b407
#
_cell.length_a   1.000
_cell.length_b   1.000
_cell.length_c   1.000
_cell.angle_alpha   90.00
_cell.angle_beta   90.00
_cell.angle_gamma   90.00
#
_symmetry.space_group_name_H-M   'P 1'
#
loop_
_entity.id
_entity.type
_entity.pdbx_description
1 polymer ?
#
loop_
_entity_poly.entity_id
_entity_poly.type
_entity_poly.pdbx_seq_one_letter_code
_entity_poly.pdbx_strand_id
1 'polypeptide(L)'
;MNLKLLTASLISLILIVILSITFLSEDASVHSTKESPSIKKAIELILNIQSARRGENLDYLESVVSQHARLKANKSDTFYIEFLKGYIASANNQFDLAEKHFNHAQQYIYPALPSHVLSRFYYERSYIEIEQDQYERSKLSYQNAENLFNSNQDYSRAFISISLGRTYDLAHVEQGSLLSIQQAKKTLEFAQKIKYPEMENVYFILGLSYWNNNQTILGIDFKLKALNIYIEKKQYSDIVYTLTDIGIDYLFLKNYDEAIRQLTQALEYQNKNNHTEPDEAYYIVYKLYSAYLQINDMENAKYYLDEAARLLRIQKDSIVKENFQTNQLLLEAEYLSITGKAKEALMLLTQANERHKNGLSNSFYHFDVTLYNTYGKVYNHLGLYDDSIYHHTLAKDAIQQRKLFYLEDETYFYLYDAYQKQKDYQKAALYLAKSHAVKTKQLNDNNQAQTQFLLHSFDNKKKENRILQLERNASKIMFFSGFLLCILIVIAAFARILMNKNKEINALNLKLHDLSLTDGLTAVPNRRALELHLLENKQDLTIRSVMMIDIDYFKKYNDTYGHKKGDEALIAVAKALKESCKENDFLTRFGGEEFIIVMKNTNKAESIQMAKEIQACITSLSIPHESSDVSSFITLSIGITTYSINKEDDSNNEKAIIEADKALYYSKNNGRNQSNHFYDI
;
A
#
# COMPACT_ATOMS: atom_id res chain seq x y z
N MET A 1 27.68 -18.02 -11.39
CA MET A 1 27.83 -16.60 -11.01
C MET A 1 27.67 -16.48 -9.50
N ASN A 2 28.71 -16.03 -8.83
CA ASN A 2 29.01 -16.28 -7.42
C ASN A 2 28.03 -15.67 -6.42
N LEU A 3 27.45 -16.51 -5.57
CA LEU A 3 26.63 -16.12 -4.40
C LEU A 3 27.36 -15.10 -3.47
N LYS A 4 28.70 -15.10 -3.47
CA LYS A 4 29.53 -14.11 -2.74
C LYS A 4 29.48 -12.68 -3.32
N LEU A 5 29.18 -12.50 -4.61
CA LEU A 5 29.00 -11.18 -5.21
C LEU A 5 27.61 -10.57 -4.90
N LEU A 6 26.58 -11.41 -4.78
CA LEU A 6 25.23 -10.95 -4.38
C LEU A 6 25.17 -10.53 -2.90
N THR A 7 25.87 -11.27 -2.02
CA THR A 7 25.93 -10.91 -0.59
C THR A 7 26.77 -9.65 -0.35
N ALA A 8 27.86 -9.43 -1.09
CA ALA A 8 28.64 -8.21 -1.02
C ALA A 8 27.87 -6.97 -1.50
N SER A 9 27.08 -7.11 -2.57
CA SER A 9 26.23 -6.03 -3.10
C SER A 9 25.07 -5.68 -2.15
N LEU A 10 24.48 -6.67 -1.47
CA LEU A 10 23.42 -6.47 -0.47
C LEU A 10 23.94 -5.79 0.81
N ILE A 11 25.15 -6.17 1.26
CA ILE A 11 25.82 -5.56 2.42
C ILE A 11 26.22 -4.12 2.08
N SER A 12 26.70 -3.84 0.87
CA SER A 12 27.00 -2.48 0.41
C SER A 12 25.75 -1.59 0.34
N LEU A 13 24.61 -2.14 -0.10
CA LEU A 13 23.33 -1.42 -0.12
C LEU A 13 22.81 -1.11 1.28
N ILE A 14 22.93 -2.04 2.21
CA ILE A 14 22.55 -1.86 3.63
C ILE A 14 23.47 -0.85 4.31
N LEU A 15 24.77 -0.86 4.02
CA LEU A 15 25.71 0.14 4.53
C LEU A 15 25.44 1.55 3.97
N ILE A 16 25.05 1.68 2.69
CA ILE A 16 24.68 2.97 2.09
C ILE A 16 23.38 3.50 2.73
N VAL A 17 22.40 2.63 3.01
CA VAL A 17 21.16 3.01 3.69
C VAL A 17 21.43 3.42 5.16
N ILE A 18 22.30 2.70 5.88
CA ILE A 18 22.68 3.05 7.25
C ILE A 18 23.49 4.36 7.27
N LEU A 19 24.42 4.57 6.34
CA LEU A 19 25.17 5.82 6.22
C LEU A 19 24.30 7.01 5.81
N SER A 20 23.29 6.82 4.98
CA SER A 20 22.32 7.89 4.66
C SER A 20 21.40 8.23 5.85
N ILE A 21 21.06 7.25 6.70
CA ILE A 21 20.28 7.49 7.92
C ILE A 21 21.14 8.18 9.00
N THR A 22 22.43 7.86 9.12
CA THR A 22 23.34 8.55 10.05
C THR A 22 23.74 9.95 9.57
N PHE A 23 23.86 10.18 8.25
CA PHE A 23 24.13 11.53 7.70
C PHE A 23 22.89 12.46 7.81
N LEU A 24 21.67 11.92 7.86
CA LEU A 24 20.44 12.69 8.10
C LEU A 24 20.20 12.99 9.59
N SER A 25 20.98 12.38 10.52
CA SER A 25 20.86 12.61 11.96
C SER A 25 21.93 13.55 12.54
N GLU A 26 22.94 13.95 11.80
CA GLU A 26 24.04 14.81 12.30
C GLU A 26 23.95 16.29 11.88
N ASP A 27 23.07 16.67 10.93
CA ASP A 27 22.91 18.09 10.52
C ASP A 27 21.72 18.82 11.20
N ALA A 28 21.17 18.28 12.29
CA ALA A 28 20.09 18.90 13.06
C ALA A 28 20.59 19.67 14.31
N SER A 29 21.83 20.17 14.32
CA SER A 29 22.32 21.09 15.35
C SER A 29 22.48 22.52 14.82
N VAL A 30 21.42 23.04 14.19
CA VAL A 30 21.26 24.49 13.97
C VAL A 30 20.27 24.99 15.01
N HIS A 31 20.76 25.81 15.93
CA HIS A 31 20.05 26.65 16.90
C HIS A 31 18.53 26.49 16.93
N SER A 32 18.01 25.54 17.70
CA SER A 32 16.60 25.55 18.09
C SER A 32 16.38 26.75 19.01
N THR A 33 15.87 27.83 18.48
CA THR A 33 15.17 28.84 19.27
C THR A 33 13.99 28.09 19.91
N LYS A 34 14.10 27.76 21.20
CA LYS A 34 13.03 27.06 21.94
C LYS A 34 11.83 27.99 21.96
N GLU A 35 10.84 27.72 21.10
CA GLU A 35 9.51 28.35 21.16
C GLU A 35 8.90 28.11 22.54
N SER A 36 8.20 29.12 23.06
CA SER A 36 7.45 28.93 24.30
C SER A 36 6.43 27.80 24.14
N PRO A 37 6.31 26.85 25.09
CA PRO A 37 5.34 25.75 25.00
C PRO A 37 3.90 26.21 24.80
N SER A 38 3.53 27.39 25.31
CA SER A 38 2.20 27.99 25.14
C SER A 38 1.96 28.50 23.72
N ILE A 39 2.96 29.12 23.08
CA ILE A 39 2.90 29.54 21.67
C ILE A 39 2.76 28.31 20.77
N LYS A 40 3.58 27.29 21.00
CA LYS A 40 3.50 26.04 20.22
C LYS A 40 2.11 25.42 20.28
N LYS A 41 1.51 25.31 21.48
CA LYS A 41 0.17 24.80 21.66
C LYS A 41 -0.90 25.67 20.99
N ALA A 42 -0.75 27.00 21.04
CA ALA A 42 -1.67 27.93 20.36
C ALA A 42 -1.64 27.76 18.82
N ILE A 43 -0.44 27.60 18.24
CA ILE A 43 -0.27 27.33 16.80
C ILE A 43 -0.84 25.96 16.43
N GLU A 44 -0.59 24.90 17.21
CA GLU A 44 -1.16 23.57 16.98
C GLU A 44 -2.71 23.62 16.98
N LEU A 45 -3.31 24.43 17.84
CA LEU A 45 -4.77 24.63 17.83
C LEU A 45 -5.21 25.28 16.51
N ILE A 46 -4.58 26.37 16.07
CA ILE A 46 -4.94 27.03 14.80
C ILE A 46 -4.78 26.11 13.60
N LEU A 47 -3.72 25.29 13.58
CA LEU A 47 -3.47 24.33 12.49
C LEU A 47 -4.57 23.29 12.35
N ASN A 48 -5.26 22.96 13.45
CA ASN A 48 -6.31 21.94 13.50
C ASN A 48 -7.73 22.53 13.39
N ILE A 49 -7.91 23.86 13.53
CA ILE A 49 -9.22 24.50 13.43
C ILE A 49 -9.66 24.54 11.96
N GLN A 50 -10.86 24.06 11.68
CA GLN A 50 -11.53 24.23 10.40
C GLN A 50 -12.01 25.68 10.25
N SER A 51 -12.09 26.18 9.01
CA SER A 51 -12.53 27.55 8.73
C SER A 51 -13.90 27.90 9.31
N ALA A 52 -14.83 26.93 9.31
CA ALA A 52 -16.17 27.09 9.88
C ALA A 52 -16.20 27.26 11.41
N ARG A 53 -15.07 27.01 12.11
CA ARG A 53 -14.96 27.06 13.57
C ARG A 53 -13.91 28.08 14.04
N ARG A 54 -13.69 29.12 13.29
CA ARG A 54 -12.66 30.14 13.58
C ARG A 54 -12.77 30.78 14.96
N GLY A 55 -13.94 30.89 15.54
CA GLY A 55 -14.16 31.43 16.88
C GLY A 55 -13.79 30.51 18.04
N GLU A 56 -13.45 29.25 17.77
CA GLU A 56 -13.10 28.32 18.84
C GLU A 56 -11.77 28.67 19.52
N ASN A 57 -11.72 28.56 20.85
CA ASN A 57 -10.52 28.77 21.67
C ASN A 57 -9.96 30.22 21.68
N LEU A 58 -10.71 31.23 21.26
CA LEU A 58 -10.25 32.62 21.23
C LEU A 58 -9.73 33.10 22.57
N ASP A 59 -10.46 32.85 23.68
CA ASP A 59 -10.03 33.24 25.05
C ASP A 59 -8.65 32.69 25.41
N TYR A 60 -8.36 31.46 25.03
CA TYR A 60 -7.04 30.85 25.23
C TYR A 60 -6.00 31.54 24.37
N LEU A 61 -6.27 31.79 23.09
CA LEU A 61 -5.35 32.46 22.17
C LEU A 61 -5.03 33.89 22.63
N GLU A 62 -6.04 34.63 23.09
CA GLU A 62 -5.88 35.97 23.68
C GLU A 62 -5.05 35.95 24.95
N SER A 63 -5.22 34.93 25.81
CA SER A 63 -4.41 34.77 26.99
C SER A 63 -2.93 34.55 26.66
N VAL A 64 -2.64 33.73 25.63
CA VAL A 64 -1.27 33.48 25.15
C VAL A 64 -0.65 34.76 24.59
N VAL A 65 -1.37 35.51 23.77
CA VAL A 65 -0.90 36.81 23.22
C VAL A 65 -0.59 37.80 24.35
N SER A 66 -1.51 37.92 25.35
CA SER A 66 -1.36 38.83 26.47
C SER A 66 -0.17 38.50 27.37
N GLN A 67 0.09 37.22 27.59
CA GLN A 67 1.22 36.72 28.37
C GLN A 67 2.55 37.06 27.70
N HIS A 68 2.64 37.01 26.37
CA HIS A 68 3.88 37.20 25.63
C HIS A 68 4.10 38.65 25.14
N ALA A 69 3.07 39.50 25.15
CA ALA A 69 3.17 40.89 24.75
C ALA A 69 4.15 41.72 25.60
N ARG A 70 4.49 41.25 26.80
CA ARG A 70 5.40 41.93 27.77
C ARG A 70 6.84 41.40 27.74
N LEU A 71 7.13 40.34 26.98
CA LEU A 71 8.44 39.75 26.89
C LEU A 71 9.22 40.36 25.71
N LYS A 72 10.56 40.55 25.84
CA LYS A 72 11.40 40.88 24.70
C LYS A 72 11.39 39.71 23.73
N ALA A 73 10.55 39.80 22.69
CA ALA A 73 10.39 38.75 21.71
C ALA A 73 11.60 38.68 20.75
N ASN A 74 12.08 37.47 20.49
CA ASN A 74 13.00 37.23 19.38
C ASN A 74 12.21 37.28 18.04
N LYS A 75 12.91 37.19 16.89
CA LYS A 75 12.26 37.24 15.57
C LYS A 75 11.20 36.16 15.38
N SER A 76 11.45 34.95 15.91
CA SER A 76 10.52 33.83 15.83
C SER A 76 9.25 34.11 16.63
N ASP A 77 9.41 34.49 17.89
CA ASP A 77 8.25 34.77 18.76
C ASP A 77 7.43 35.96 18.22
N THR A 78 8.06 36.95 17.63
CA THR A 78 7.37 38.10 17.01
C THR A 78 6.49 37.63 15.85
N PHE A 79 6.99 36.75 14.96
CA PHE A 79 6.16 36.18 13.90
C PHE A 79 4.91 35.50 14.46
N TYR A 80 5.10 34.58 15.40
CA TYR A 80 3.98 33.82 15.96
C TYR A 80 2.97 34.68 16.70
N ILE A 81 3.42 35.65 17.48
CA ILE A 81 2.53 36.57 18.22
C ILE A 81 1.72 37.42 17.24
N GLU A 82 2.34 37.99 16.21
CA GLU A 82 1.63 38.78 15.22
C GLU A 82 0.70 37.92 14.37
N PHE A 83 1.07 36.68 14.05
CA PHE A 83 0.19 35.73 13.39
C PHE A 83 -1.06 35.42 14.25
N LEU A 84 -0.88 35.14 15.56
CA LEU A 84 -1.97 34.91 16.50
C LEU A 84 -2.90 36.12 16.61
N LYS A 85 -2.35 37.34 16.69
CA LYS A 85 -3.15 38.60 16.73
C LYS A 85 -3.95 38.77 15.44
N GLY A 86 -3.33 38.52 14.28
CA GLY A 86 -4.03 38.55 12.99
C GLY A 86 -5.17 37.54 12.91
N TYR A 87 -4.93 36.31 13.38
CA TYR A 87 -5.95 35.28 13.45
C TYR A 87 -7.12 35.66 14.38
N ILE A 88 -6.84 36.15 15.58
CA ILE A 88 -7.86 36.61 16.54
C ILE A 88 -8.68 37.78 15.95
N ALA A 89 -8.02 38.76 15.35
CA ALA A 89 -8.69 39.87 14.72
C ALA A 89 -9.61 39.39 13.56
N SER A 90 -9.12 38.47 12.74
CA SER A 90 -9.88 37.84 11.66
C SER A 90 -11.11 37.08 12.19
N ALA A 91 -10.96 36.31 13.26
CA ALA A 91 -12.07 35.59 13.90
C ALA A 91 -13.14 36.53 14.51
N ASN A 92 -12.73 37.73 14.89
CA ASN A 92 -13.61 38.80 15.38
C ASN A 92 -14.13 39.73 14.24
N ASN A 93 -13.97 39.35 12.97
CA ASN A 93 -14.37 40.11 11.79
C ASN A 93 -13.71 41.52 11.68
N GLN A 94 -12.55 41.71 12.30
CA GLN A 94 -11.79 42.95 12.25
C GLN A 94 -10.70 42.83 11.15
N PHE A 95 -11.12 42.72 9.89
CA PHE A 95 -10.27 42.36 8.75
C PHE A 95 -9.13 43.34 8.51
N ASP A 96 -9.35 44.66 8.63
CA ASP A 96 -8.28 45.67 8.50
C ASP A 96 -7.20 45.53 9.57
N LEU A 97 -7.59 45.19 10.81
CA LEU A 97 -6.68 44.91 11.90
C LEU A 97 -5.93 43.61 11.66
N ALA A 98 -6.63 42.59 11.19
CA ALA A 98 -6.04 41.33 10.82
C ALA A 98 -4.97 41.48 9.73
N GLU A 99 -5.28 42.23 8.67
CA GLU A 99 -4.32 42.50 7.59
C GLU A 99 -3.08 43.23 8.11
N LYS A 100 -3.24 44.21 8.98
CA LYS A 100 -2.11 44.93 9.60
C LYS A 100 -1.19 43.99 10.36
N HIS A 101 -1.76 43.08 11.15
CA HIS A 101 -0.97 42.10 11.91
C HIS A 101 -0.29 41.06 10.98
N PHE A 102 -0.97 40.59 9.94
CA PHE A 102 -0.36 39.69 8.97
C PHE A 102 0.75 40.35 8.16
N ASN A 103 0.58 41.62 7.74
CA ASN A 103 1.63 42.38 7.09
C ASN A 103 2.86 42.60 8.01
N HIS A 104 2.62 42.76 9.32
CA HIS A 104 3.71 42.85 10.29
C HIS A 104 4.38 41.47 10.50
N ALA A 105 3.62 40.40 10.69
CA ALA A 105 4.14 39.04 10.82
C ALA A 105 5.03 38.64 9.61
N GLN A 106 4.61 39.03 8.40
CA GLN A 106 5.34 38.70 7.17
C GLN A 106 6.80 39.21 7.17
N GLN A 107 7.09 40.32 7.86
CA GLN A 107 8.45 40.88 7.97
C GLN A 107 9.39 40.00 8.82
N TYR A 108 8.83 39.11 9.60
CA TYR A 108 9.57 38.22 10.51
C TYR A 108 9.62 36.78 10.01
N ILE A 109 9.22 36.50 8.77
CA ILE A 109 9.39 35.18 8.13
C ILE A 109 10.89 34.89 8.03
N TYR A 110 11.31 33.69 8.44
CA TYR A 110 12.69 33.24 8.43
C TYR A 110 12.81 31.83 7.84
N PRO A 111 14.00 31.44 7.27
CA PRO A 111 14.14 30.19 6.51
C PRO A 111 13.82 28.90 7.28
N ALA A 112 13.99 28.92 8.61
CA ALA A 112 13.71 27.74 9.46
C ALA A 112 12.26 27.69 9.97
N LEU A 113 11.36 28.59 9.49
CA LEU A 113 9.95 28.53 9.85
C LEU A 113 9.30 27.29 9.25
N PRO A 114 8.58 26.47 10.07
CA PRO A 114 7.95 25.24 9.58
C PRO A 114 6.98 25.52 8.41
N SER A 115 7.09 24.77 7.33
CA SER A 115 6.30 24.96 6.10
C SER A 115 4.79 24.88 6.35
N HIS A 116 4.33 24.03 7.28
CA HIS A 116 2.92 23.91 7.64
C HIS A 116 2.38 25.16 8.36
N VAL A 117 3.19 25.81 9.20
CA VAL A 117 2.81 27.08 9.85
C VAL A 117 2.75 28.20 8.82
N LEU A 118 3.75 28.28 7.95
CA LEU A 118 3.80 29.28 6.89
C LEU A 118 2.66 29.09 5.87
N SER A 119 2.31 27.84 5.56
CA SER A 119 1.17 27.55 4.71
C SER A 119 -0.15 28.01 5.36
N ARG A 120 -0.34 27.74 6.67
CA ARG A 120 -1.52 28.23 7.40
C ARG A 120 -1.56 29.75 7.44
N PHE A 121 -0.44 30.43 7.63
CA PHE A 121 -0.35 31.87 7.59
C PHE A 121 -0.82 32.43 6.23
N TYR A 122 -0.36 31.88 5.11
CA TYR A 122 -0.81 32.32 3.78
C TYR A 122 -2.27 32.01 3.52
N TYR A 123 -2.79 30.90 4.07
CA TYR A 123 -4.20 30.58 3.97
C TYR A 123 -5.06 31.62 4.74
N GLU A 124 -4.72 31.93 5.99
CA GLU A 124 -5.46 32.94 6.77
C GLU A 124 -5.42 34.32 6.10
N ARG A 125 -4.31 34.64 5.49
CA ARG A 125 -4.20 35.86 4.66
C ARG A 125 -5.12 35.81 3.45
N SER A 126 -5.16 34.70 2.74
CA SER A 126 -6.07 34.47 1.61
C SER A 126 -7.53 34.66 2.01
N TYR A 127 -7.90 34.25 3.22
CA TYR A 127 -9.25 34.42 3.74
C TYR A 127 -9.62 35.91 3.93
N ILE A 128 -8.81 36.68 4.63
CA ILE A 128 -9.12 38.11 4.82
C ILE A 128 -9.11 38.88 3.51
N GLU A 129 -8.26 38.52 2.54
CA GLU A 129 -8.25 39.13 1.21
C GLU A 129 -9.54 38.81 0.44
N ILE A 130 -10.21 37.67 0.66
CA ILE A 130 -11.55 37.39 0.14
C ILE A 130 -12.60 38.29 0.80
N GLU A 131 -12.60 38.38 2.11
CA GLU A 131 -13.56 39.18 2.87
C GLU A 131 -13.45 40.67 2.55
N GLN A 132 -12.32 41.11 2.01
CA GLN A 132 -12.06 42.47 1.53
C GLN A 132 -12.23 42.64 0.00
N ASP A 133 -12.85 41.65 -0.70
CA ASP A 133 -13.05 41.65 -2.16
C ASP A 133 -11.73 41.67 -2.98
N GLN A 134 -10.59 41.29 -2.40
CA GLN A 134 -9.27 41.30 -3.05
C GLN A 134 -8.94 39.92 -3.68
N TYR A 135 -9.77 39.44 -4.59
CA TYR A 135 -9.72 38.06 -5.11
C TYR A 135 -8.39 37.65 -5.75
N GLU A 136 -7.75 38.53 -6.52
CA GLU A 136 -6.46 38.18 -7.16
C GLU A 136 -5.33 38.03 -6.14
N ARG A 137 -5.32 38.83 -5.08
CA ARG A 137 -4.37 38.64 -3.96
C ARG A 137 -4.64 37.37 -3.20
N SER A 138 -5.89 37.11 -2.89
CA SER A 138 -6.32 35.89 -2.22
C SER A 138 -5.87 34.63 -2.98
N LYS A 139 -6.01 34.63 -4.31
CA LYS A 139 -5.54 33.55 -5.17
C LYS A 139 -4.02 33.32 -5.04
N LEU A 140 -3.24 34.41 -5.06
CA LEU A 140 -1.79 34.33 -4.91
C LEU A 140 -1.39 33.83 -3.52
N SER A 141 -2.02 34.36 -2.47
CA SER A 141 -1.78 33.93 -1.09
C SER A 141 -2.10 32.44 -0.92
N TYR A 142 -3.22 31.97 -1.48
CA TYR A 142 -3.56 30.55 -1.45
C TYR A 142 -2.56 29.67 -2.25
N GLN A 143 -2.11 30.12 -3.43
CA GLN A 143 -1.09 29.41 -4.20
C GLN A 143 0.22 29.28 -3.42
N ASN A 144 0.62 30.31 -2.67
CA ASN A 144 1.78 30.23 -1.78
C ASN A 144 1.57 29.19 -0.67
N ALA A 145 0.37 29.15 -0.09
CA ALA A 145 0.03 28.10 0.89
C ALA A 145 0.12 26.70 0.27
N GLU A 146 -0.44 26.49 -0.91
CA GLU A 146 -0.46 25.21 -1.60
C GLU A 146 0.94 24.72 -2.00
N ASN A 147 1.79 25.62 -2.52
CA ASN A 147 3.16 25.27 -2.93
C ASN A 147 4.02 24.76 -1.77
N LEU A 148 3.79 25.25 -0.56
CA LEU A 148 4.49 24.79 0.64
C LEU A 148 4.12 23.37 1.06
N PHE A 149 2.93 22.87 0.68
CA PHE A 149 2.50 21.49 0.95
C PHE A 149 2.99 20.47 -0.08
N ASN A 150 3.22 20.89 -1.32
CA ASN A 150 3.64 19.99 -2.40
C ASN A 150 4.98 19.31 -2.15
N SER A 151 5.78 19.79 -1.18
CA SER A 151 7.12 19.31 -0.88
C SER A 151 7.20 18.37 0.33
N ASN A 152 6.14 18.21 1.16
CA ASN A 152 6.25 17.45 2.40
C ASN A 152 4.99 16.62 2.72
N GLN A 153 5.11 15.28 2.63
CA GLN A 153 3.99 14.34 2.83
C GLN A 153 3.45 14.29 4.27
N ASP A 154 4.23 14.71 5.27
CA ASP A 154 3.86 14.64 6.68
C ASP A 154 2.74 15.61 7.08
N TYR A 155 2.47 16.61 6.25
CA TYR A 155 1.44 17.63 6.47
C TYR A 155 0.20 17.46 5.59
N SER A 156 -0.01 16.31 5.00
CA SER A 156 -1.13 16.03 4.10
C SER A 156 -2.51 16.32 4.72
N ARG A 157 -2.68 16.07 6.03
CA ARG A 157 -3.93 16.38 6.75
C ARG A 157 -4.16 17.88 6.88
N ALA A 158 -3.14 18.65 7.21
CA ALA A 158 -3.22 20.11 7.30
C ALA A 158 -3.55 20.73 5.94
N PHE A 159 -3.00 20.20 4.84
CA PHE A 159 -3.36 20.63 3.48
C PHE A 159 -4.84 20.44 3.19
N ILE A 160 -5.43 19.29 3.54
CA ILE A 160 -6.86 19.06 3.33
C ILE A 160 -7.69 20.06 4.14
N SER A 161 -7.36 20.31 5.41
CA SER A 161 -8.05 21.29 6.25
C SER A 161 -8.02 22.70 5.62
N ILE A 162 -6.86 23.15 5.14
CA ILE A 162 -6.69 24.42 4.44
C ILE A 162 -7.49 24.44 3.14
N SER A 163 -7.43 23.36 2.36
CA SER A 163 -8.13 23.24 1.09
C SER A 163 -9.66 23.22 1.27
N LEU A 164 -10.17 22.58 2.34
CA LEU A 164 -11.58 22.64 2.71
C LEU A 164 -11.99 24.05 3.12
N GLY A 165 -11.20 24.71 3.94
CA GLY A 165 -11.44 26.08 4.32
C GLY A 165 -11.51 27.00 3.11
N ARG A 166 -10.55 26.91 2.20
CA ARG A 166 -10.56 27.68 0.93
C ARG A 166 -11.81 27.39 0.09
N THR A 167 -12.23 26.14 0.05
CA THR A 167 -13.45 25.75 -0.67
C THR A 167 -14.69 26.40 -0.05
N TYR A 168 -14.77 26.39 1.29
CA TYR A 168 -15.85 27.03 2.03
C TYR A 168 -15.88 28.54 1.78
N ASP A 169 -14.75 29.23 1.88
CA ASP A 169 -14.61 30.66 1.64
C ASP A 169 -15.04 31.04 0.20
N LEU A 170 -14.55 30.28 -0.79
CA LEU A 170 -14.94 30.49 -2.19
C LEU A 170 -16.44 30.22 -2.45
N ALA A 171 -17.07 29.33 -1.70
CA ALA A 171 -18.48 29.02 -1.88
C ALA A 171 -19.38 30.22 -1.50
N HIS A 172 -18.93 31.10 -0.59
CA HIS A 172 -19.68 32.25 -0.11
C HIS A 172 -19.46 33.53 -0.96
N VAL A 173 -18.56 33.45 -1.96
CA VAL A 173 -18.27 34.58 -2.86
C VAL A 173 -18.89 34.32 -4.23
N GLU A 174 -19.66 35.27 -4.76
CA GLU A 174 -20.39 35.10 -6.03
C GLU A 174 -19.51 34.68 -7.20
N GLN A 175 -18.32 35.28 -7.35
CA GLN A 175 -17.37 34.92 -8.40
C GLN A 175 -16.63 33.59 -8.12
N GLY A 176 -16.73 33.09 -6.90
CA GLY A 176 -16.03 31.90 -6.42
C GLY A 176 -16.79 30.60 -6.56
N SER A 177 -18.09 30.62 -6.88
CA SER A 177 -18.93 29.39 -6.83
C SER A 177 -18.40 28.26 -7.72
N LEU A 178 -18.04 28.53 -8.98
CA LEU A 178 -17.45 27.53 -9.86
C LEU A 178 -16.03 27.13 -9.41
N LEU A 179 -15.24 28.07 -8.91
CA LEU A 179 -13.92 27.83 -8.37
C LEU A 179 -13.99 26.98 -7.10
N SER A 180 -15.03 27.17 -6.27
CA SER A 180 -15.25 26.33 -5.08
C SER A 180 -15.48 24.87 -5.43
N ILE A 181 -16.27 24.57 -6.45
CA ILE A 181 -16.48 23.21 -6.94
C ILE A 181 -15.19 22.60 -7.46
N GLN A 182 -14.39 23.35 -8.23
CA GLN A 182 -13.11 22.87 -8.75
C GLN A 182 -12.14 22.57 -7.61
N GLN A 183 -12.05 23.47 -6.62
CA GLN A 183 -11.21 23.28 -5.44
C GLN A 183 -11.68 22.07 -4.61
N ALA A 184 -12.99 21.94 -4.37
CA ALA A 184 -13.56 20.81 -3.62
C ALA A 184 -13.29 19.48 -4.30
N LYS A 185 -13.41 19.39 -5.64
CA LYS A 185 -13.06 18.18 -6.40
C LYS A 185 -11.59 17.81 -6.25
N LYS A 186 -10.69 18.79 -6.39
CA LYS A 186 -9.25 18.61 -6.20
C LYS A 186 -8.94 18.11 -4.78
N THR A 187 -9.59 18.71 -3.78
CA THR A 187 -9.49 18.28 -2.38
C THR A 187 -9.98 16.84 -2.17
N LEU A 188 -11.10 16.48 -2.80
CA LEU A 188 -11.65 15.12 -2.74
C LEU A 188 -10.68 14.08 -3.33
N GLU A 189 -10.13 14.34 -4.52
CA GLU A 189 -9.15 13.45 -5.16
C GLU A 189 -7.92 13.24 -4.28
N PHE A 190 -7.39 14.32 -3.70
CA PHE A 190 -6.25 14.24 -2.80
C PHE A 190 -6.59 13.50 -1.49
N ALA A 191 -7.75 13.79 -0.87
CA ALA A 191 -8.22 13.11 0.34
C ALA A 191 -8.39 11.60 0.14
N GLN A 192 -8.93 11.19 -1.00
CA GLN A 192 -9.05 9.78 -1.38
C GLN A 192 -7.68 9.11 -1.54
N LYS A 193 -6.73 9.79 -2.20
CA LYS A 193 -5.37 9.27 -2.41
C LYS A 193 -4.64 8.98 -1.11
N ILE A 194 -4.77 9.86 -0.10
CA ILE A 194 -4.12 9.69 1.22
C ILE A 194 -4.97 8.91 2.22
N LYS A 195 -6.16 8.45 1.85
CA LYS A 195 -7.14 7.81 2.74
C LYS A 195 -7.44 8.70 3.96
N TYR A 196 -7.83 9.94 3.69
CA TYR A 196 -8.11 10.92 4.74
C TYR A 196 -9.21 10.41 5.68
N PRO A 197 -9.01 10.43 7.01
CA PRO A 197 -9.93 9.78 7.95
C PRO A 197 -11.25 10.54 8.16
N GLU A 198 -11.31 11.83 7.78
CA GLU A 198 -12.48 12.72 7.96
C GLU A 198 -13.10 13.05 6.60
N MET A 199 -13.38 12.01 5.81
CA MET A 199 -13.97 12.15 4.47
C MET A 199 -15.36 12.81 4.50
N GLU A 200 -16.09 12.71 5.61
CA GLU A 200 -17.38 13.36 5.82
C GLU A 200 -17.30 14.87 5.63
N ASN A 201 -16.27 15.52 6.17
CA ASN A 201 -16.06 16.96 6.01
C ASN A 201 -15.80 17.34 4.54
N VAL A 202 -15.07 16.51 3.82
CA VAL A 202 -14.79 16.71 2.39
C VAL A 202 -16.09 16.62 1.58
N TYR A 203 -16.92 15.61 1.85
CA TYR A 203 -18.21 15.45 1.19
C TYR A 203 -19.17 16.57 1.53
N PHE A 204 -19.25 16.98 2.80
CA PHE A 204 -20.13 18.06 3.23
C PHE A 204 -19.79 19.39 2.52
N ILE A 205 -18.51 19.80 2.53
CA ILE A 205 -18.04 21.03 1.87
C ILE A 205 -18.26 20.99 0.34
N LEU A 206 -18.05 19.82 -0.27
CA LEU A 206 -18.37 19.64 -1.70
C LEU A 206 -19.88 19.81 -1.94
N GLY A 207 -20.71 19.27 -1.04
CA GLY A 207 -22.16 19.47 -1.07
C GLY A 207 -22.57 20.94 -1.02
N LEU A 208 -21.99 21.72 -0.11
CA LEU A 208 -22.19 23.18 -0.03
C LEU A 208 -21.75 23.90 -1.31
N SER A 209 -20.60 23.52 -1.88
CA SER A 209 -20.10 24.13 -3.11
C SER A 209 -21.04 23.91 -4.30
N TYR A 210 -21.64 22.73 -4.41
CA TYR A 210 -22.66 22.46 -5.43
C TYR A 210 -23.94 23.25 -5.19
N TRP A 211 -24.41 23.33 -3.94
CA TRP A 211 -25.60 24.10 -3.59
C TRP A 211 -25.43 25.58 -3.95
N ASN A 212 -24.33 26.22 -3.56
CA ASN A 212 -24.01 27.61 -3.89
C ASN A 212 -23.90 27.89 -5.40
N ASN A 213 -23.69 26.85 -6.20
CA ASN A 213 -23.65 26.95 -7.66
C ASN A 213 -24.96 26.46 -8.32
N ASN A 214 -26.09 26.56 -7.61
CA ASN A 214 -27.44 26.16 -8.07
C ASN A 214 -27.57 24.69 -8.50
N GLN A 215 -26.66 23.82 -8.05
CA GLN A 215 -26.68 22.38 -8.32
C GLN A 215 -27.15 21.61 -7.08
N THR A 216 -28.30 22.01 -6.55
CA THR A 216 -28.84 21.58 -5.23
C THR A 216 -28.94 20.07 -5.10
N ILE A 217 -29.42 19.37 -6.15
CA ILE A 217 -29.58 17.90 -6.11
C ILE A 217 -28.22 17.20 -5.90
N LEU A 218 -27.18 17.67 -6.56
CA LEU A 218 -25.82 17.17 -6.33
C LEU A 218 -25.30 17.53 -4.94
N GLY A 219 -25.62 18.74 -4.47
CA GLY A 219 -25.32 19.15 -3.11
C GLY A 219 -25.88 18.18 -2.08
N ILE A 220 -27.16 17.83 -2.22
CA ILE A 220 -27.84 16.85 -1.36
C ILE A 220 -27.14 15.46 -1.41
N ASP A 221 -26.78 14.96 -2.60
CA ASP A 221 -26.12 13.64 -2.71
C ASP A 221 -24.80 13.59 -1.93
N PHE A 222 -23.98 14.64 -2.01
CA PHE A 222 -22.73 14.70 -1.25
C PHE A 222 -22.96 14.91 0.25
N LYS A 223 -23.94 15.71 0.65
CA LYS A 223 -24.33 15.87 2.07
C LYS A 223 -24.85 14.56 2.66
N LEU A 224 -25.61 13.74 1.89
CA LEU A 224 -26.04 12.40 2.31
C LEU A 224 -24.85 11.44 2.49
N LYS A 225 -23.82 11.53 1.66
CA LYS A 225 -22.59 10.75 1.87
C LYS A 225 -21.88 11.14 3.16
N ALA A 226 -21.82 12.44 3.46
CA ALA A 226 -21.28 12.94 4.73
C ALA A 226 -22.11 12.44 5.91
N LEU A 227 -23.45 12.58 5.84
CA LEU A 227 -24.38 12.16 6.87
C LEU A 227 -24.23 10.69 7.25
N ASN A 228 -24.11 9.80 6.29
CA ASN A 228 -23.90 8.37 6.56
C ASN A 228 -22.66 8.13 7.43
N ILE A 229 -21.55 8.82 7.13
CA ILE A 229 -20.31 8.68 7.91
C ILE A 229 -20.47 9.32 9.32
N TYR A 230 -21.13 10.49 9.42
CA TYR A 230 -21.43 11.11 10.71
C TYR A 230 -22.27 10.19 11.61
N ILE A 231 -23.26 9.49 11.03
CA ILE A 231 -24.09 8.50 11.75
C ILE A 231 -23.23 7.32 12.25
N GLU A 232 -22.38 6.76 11.38
CA GLU A 232 -21.47 5.66 11.75
C GLU A 232 -20.52 6.06 12.88
N LYS A 233 -20.01 7.30 12.83
CA LYS A 233 -19.11 7.86 13.85
C LYS A 233 -19.82 8.42 15.09
N LYS A 234 -21.16 8.48 15.10
CA LYS A 234 -21.99 9.05 16.17
C LYS A 234 -21.66 10.53 16.48
N GLN A 235 -21.38 11.30 15.44
CA GLN A 235 -21.10 12.74 15.54
C GLN A 235 -22.42 13.51 15.54
N TYR A 236 -23.12 13.56 16.68
CA TYR A 236 -24.51 13.99 16.77
C TYR A 236 -24.76 15.44 16.33
N SER A 237 -23.88 16.38 16.67
CA SER A 237 -23.99 17.78 16.24
C SER A 237 -23.91 17.89 14.70
N ASP A 238 -22.95 17.18 14.08
CA ASP A 238 -22.79 17.19 12.63
C ASP A 238 -23.96 16.49 11.93
N ILE A 239 -24.58 15.47 12.56
CA ILE A 239 -25.81 14.82 12.07
C ILE A 239 -26.95 15.83 12.03
N VAL A 240 -27.19 16.52 13.14
CA VAL A 240 -28.27 17.52 13.26
C VAL A 240 -28.07 18.63 12.23
N TYR A 241 -26.87 19.18 12.18
CA TYR A 241 -26.51 20.23 11.23
C TYR A 241 -26.73 19.79 9.79
N THR A 242 -26.25 18.60 9.42
CA THR A 242 -26.35 18.09 8.04
C THR A 242 -27.79 17.79 7.65
N LEU A 243 -28.59 17.18 8.54
CA LEU A 243 -30.01 16.92 8.31
C LEU A 243 -30.80 18.22 8.12
N THR A 244 -30.51 19.22 8.95
CA THR A 244 -31.12 20.55 8.85
C THR A 244 -30.81 21.21 7.50
N ASP A 245 -29.56 21.15 7.09
CA ASP A 245 -29.08 21.73 5.83
C ASP A 245 -29.69 21.02 4.60
N ILE A 246 -29.79 19.68 4.63
CA ILE A 246 -30.50 18.89 3.61
C ILE A 246 -31.99 19.26 3.58
N GLY A 247 -32.62 19.44 4.76
CA GLY A 247 -34.00 19.87 4.86
C GLY A 247 -34.23 21.22 4.20
N ILE A 248 -33.31 22.18 4.38
CA ILE A 248 -33.33 23.49 3.72
C ILE A 248 -33.17 23.36 2.20
N ASP A 249 -32.27 22.48 1.75
CA ASP A 249 -32.08 22.20 0.32
C ASP A 249 -33.41 21.72 -0.31
N TYR A 250 -34.14 20.83 0.37
CA TYR A 250 -35.45 20.35 -0.09
C TYR A 250 -36.53 21.46 -0.03
N LEU A 251 -36.49 22.38 0.93
CA LEU A 251 -37.36 23.55 0.91
C LEU A 251 -37.11 24.41 -0.33
N PHE A 252 -35.82 24.61 -0.67
CA PHE A 252 -35.42 25.35 -1.86
C PHE A 252 -35.92 24.68 -3.15
N LEU A 253 -35.91 23.34 -3.22
CA LEU A 253 -36.46 22.55 -4.32
C LEU A 253 -38.00 22.46 -4.30
N LYS A 254 -38.67 23.08 -3.31
CA LYS A 254 -40.11 23.01 -3.09
C LYS A 254 -40.63 21.57 -2.87
N ASN A 255 -39.76 20.68 -2.43
CA ASN A 255 -40.10 19.31 -2.00
C ASN A 255 -40.37 19.31 -0.49
N TYR A 256 -41.54 19.81 -0.12
CA TYR A 256 -41.86 20.05 1.29
C TYR A 256 -42.00 18.78 2.11
N ASP A 257 -42.49 17.68 1.54
CA ASP A 257 -42.63 16.39 2.24
C ASP A 257 -41.26 15.87 2.69
N GLU A 258 -40.29 15.92 1.81
CA GLU A 258 -38.94 15.48 2.11
C GLU A 258 -38.23 16.46 3.06
N ALA A 259 -38.45 17.77 2.91
CA ALA A 259 -37.96 18.78 3.83
C ALA A 259 -38.45 18.54 5.26
N ILE A 260 -39.77 18.33 5.44
CA ILE A 260 -40.37 18.02 6.72
C ILE A 260 -39.77 16.76 7.32
N ARG A 261 -39.58 15.73 6.52
CA ARG A 261 -38.96 14.47 6.98
C ARG A 261 -37.56 14.67 7.52
N GLN A 262 -36.70 15.37 6.79
CA GLN A 262 -35.29 15.63 7.19
C GLN A 262 -35.23 16.53 8.44
N LEU A 263 -36.02 17.62 8.48
CA LEU A 263 -36.04 18.55 9.60
C LEU A 263 -36.62 17.89 10.88
N THR A 264 -37.64 17.05 10.74
CA THR A 264 -38.20 16.28 11.90
C THR A 264 -37.14 15.31 12.42
N GLN A 265 -36.43 14.63 11.55
CA GLN A 265 -35.34 13.73 11.95
C GLN A 265 -34.20 14.50 12.64
N ALA A 266 -33.85 15.70 12.17
CA ALA A 266 -32.88 16.57 12.83
C ALA A 266 -33.30 16.90 14.25
N LEU A 267 -34.58 17.31 14.42
CA LEU A 267 -35.16 17.64 15.74
C LEU A 267 -35.19 16.42 16.69
N GLU A 268 -35.46 15.23 16.17
CA GLU A 268 -35.39 13.99 16.95
C GLU A 268 -33.98 13.69 17.46
N TYR A 269 -32.95 13.82 16.60
CA TYR A 269 -31.56 13.62 16.98
C TYR A 269 -31.11 14.61 18.03
N GLN A 270 -31.54 15.87 17.91
CA GLN A 270 -31.22 16.93 18.85
C GLN A 270 -31.86 16.65 20.24
N ASN A 271 -33.14 16.26 20.28
CA ASN A 271 -33.82 15.97 21.52
C ASN A 271 -33.31 14.73 22.26
N LYS A 272 -32.87 13.69 21.53
CA LYS A 272 -32.35 12.43 22.10
C LYS A 272 -30.99 12.56 22.79
N ASN A 273 -30.17 13.52 22.41
CA ASN A 273 -28.76 13.52 22.82
C ASN A 273 -28.40 14.59 23.85
N ASN A 274 -29.38 15.33 24.42
CA ASN A 274 -29.19 16.40 25.43
C ASN A 274 -28.13 17.47 25.03
N HIS A 275 -27.74 17.55 23.77
CA HIS A 275 -26.87 18.59 23.22
C HIS A 275 -27.69 19.72 22.60
N THR A 276 -28.74 20.12 23.31
CA THR A 276 -29.66 21.16 22.82
C THR A 276 -29.03 22.51 23.05
N GLU A 277 -28.31 23.01 22.02
CA GLU A 277 -28.20 24.46 21.86
C GLU A 277 -29.59 24.95 21.45
N PRO A 278 -30.29 25.76 22.30
CA PRO A 278 -31.64 26.25 21.98
C PRO A 278 -31.72 26.98 20.66
N ASP A 279 -30.60 27.53 20.20
CA ASP A 279 -30.46 28.26 18.95
C ASP A 279 -30.67 27.36 17.73
N GLU A 280 -30.07 26.16 17.75
CA GLU A 280 -30.23 25.19 16.67
C GLU A 280 -31.67 24.65 16.64
N ALA A 281 -32.24 24.36 17.81
CA ALA A 281 -33.61 23.91 17.88
C ALA A 281 -34.59 24.96 17.34
N TYR A 282 -34.41 26.23 17.68
CA TYR A 282 -35.21 27.31 17.12
C TYR A 282 -35.13 27.35 15.60
N TYR A 283 -33.91 27.19 15.05
CA TYR A 283 -33.71 27.24 13.61
C TYR A 283 -34.41 26.09 12.87
N ILE A 284 -34.35 24.88 13.39
CA ILE A 284 -35.05 23.71 12.83
C ILE A 284 -36.57 23.90 12.88
N VAL A 285 -37.07 24.33 14.04
CA VAL A 285 -38.50 24.55 14.28
C VAL A 285 -39.05 25.64 13.38
N TYR A 286 -38.31 26.75 13.19
CA TYR A 286 -38.63 27.79 12.24
C TYR A 286 -38.72 27.28 10.79
N LYS A 287 -37.84 26.40 10.37
CA LYS A 287 -37.88 25.81 9.02
C LYS A 287 -39.05 24.83 8.85
N LEU A 288 -39.40 24.08 9.90
CA LEU A 288 -40.61 23.27 9.90
C LEU A 288 -41.88 24.12 9.79
N TYR A 289 -42.00 25.22 10.56
CA TYR A 289 -43.07 26.22 10.38
C TYR A 289 -43.18 26.65 8.91
N SER A 290 -42.08 27.06 8.32
CA SER A 290 -42.06 27.51 6.93
C SER A 290 -42.51 26.40 5.94
N ALA A 291 -42.10 25.16 6.14
CA ALA A 291 -42.51 24.02 5.33
C ALA A 291 -44.03 23.77 5.40
N TYR A 292 -44.56 23.67 6.60
CA TYR A 292 -45.99 23.44 6.84
C TYR A 292 -46.88 24.57 6.32
N LEU A 293 -46.40 25.81 6.43
CA LEU A 293 -47.08 26.96 5.89
C LEU A 293 -47.23 26.86 4.35
N GLN A 294 -46.15 26.40 3.65
CA GLN A 294 -46.16 26.28 2.20
C GLN A 294 -47.08 25.17 1.67
N ILE A 295 -47.31 24.10 2.45
CA ILE A 295 -48.32 23.06 2.10
C ILE A 295 -49.71 23.37 2.61
N ASN A 296 -49.92 24.59 3.19
CA ASN A 296 -51.18 25.06 3.77
C ASN A 296 -51.69 24.20 4.94
N ASP A 297 -50.80 23.53 5.64
CA ASP A 297 -51.12 22.83 6.91
C ASP A 297 -51.02 23.82 8.06
N MET A 298 -52.11 24.54 8.25
CA MET A 298 -52.18 25.62 9.23
C MET A 298 -52.12 25.15 10.70
N GLU A 299 -52.50 23.90 10.96
CA GLU A 299 -52.46 23.31 12.31
C GLU A 299 -51.00 23.07 12.73
N ASN A 300 -50.22 22.34 11.90
CA ASN A 300 -48.83 22.11 12.17
C ASN A 300 -47.98 23.40 12.06
N ALA A 301 -48.29 24.30 11.14
CA ALA A 301 -47.64 25.60 11.09
C ALA A 301 -47.82 26.36 12.40
N LYS A 302 -49.05 26.40 12.95
CA LYS A 302 -49.28 27.04 14.25
C LYS A 302 -48.52 26.37 15.39
N TYR A 303 -48.53 25.04 15.41
CA TYR A 303 -47.79 24.26 16.41
C TYR A 303 -46.30 24.65 16.45
N TYR A 304 -45.64 24.64 15.28
CA TYR A 304 -44.22 24.96 15.20
C TYR A 304 -43.93 26.47 15.42
N LEU A 305 -44.83 27.36 15.08
CA LEU A 305 -44.71 28.78 15.40
C LEU A 305 -44.73 29.00 16.93
N ASP A 306 -45.63 28.30 17.65
CA ASP A 306 -45.71 28.39 19.10
C ASP A 306 -44.51 27.72 19.79
N GLU A 307 -44.00 26.64 19.21
CA GLU A 307 -42.79 25.97 19.69
C GLU A 307 -41.54 26.85 19.51
N ALA A 308 -41.42 27.56 18.40
CA ALA A 308 -40.35 28.54 18.19
C ALA A 308 -40.43 29.65 19.28
N ALA A 309 -41.60 30.17 19.53
CA ALA A 309 -41.79 31.17 20.61
C ALA A 309 -41.48 30.59 22.01
N ARG A 310 -41.78 29.30 22.26
CA ARG A 310 -41.45 28.62 23.51
C ARG A 310 -39.91 28.50 23.67
N LEU A 311 -39.19 28.10 22.65
CA LEU A 311 -37.72 27.98 22.66
C LEU A 311 -37.08 29.32 23.00
N LEU A 312 -37.54 30.43 22.42
CA LEU A 312 -36.99 31.75 22.70
C LEU A 312 -37.17 32.18 24.17
N ARG A 313 -38.25 31.71 24.84
CA ARG A 313 -38.48 32.02 26.29
C ARG A 313 -37.45 31.35 27.20
N ILE A 314 -36.98 30.16 26.87
CA ILE A 314 -36.00 29.40 27.67
C ILE A 314 -34.55 29.70 27.31
N GLN A 315 -34.30 30.39 26.19
CA GLN A 315 -32.99 30.78 25.77
C GLN A 315 -32.40 31.87 26.68
N LYS A 316 -31.05 31.80 26.90
CA LYS A 316 -30.35 32.85 27.66
C LYS A 316 -30.30 34.16 26.85
N ASP A 317 -30.27 35.28 27.54
CA ASP A 317 -30.19 36.57 26.90
C ASP A 317 -28.84 36.71 26.16
N SER A 318 -28.92 36.99 24.88
CA SER A 318 -27.79 37.11 23.98
C SER A 318 -28.22 37.91 22.74
N ILE A 319 -27.24 38.40 21.98
CA ILE A 319 -27.51 39.05 20.69
C ILE A 319 -28.17 38.09 19.71
N VAL A 320 -27.90 36.80 19.81
CA VAL A 320 -28.51 35.74 18.97
C VAL A 320 -29.99 35.63 19.30
N LYS A 321 -30.36 35.59 20.59
CA LYS A 321 -31.75 35.60 21.02
C LYS A 321 -32.50 36.81 20.50
N GLU A 322 -31.91 38.01 20.59
CA GLU A 322 -32.48 39.26 20.05
C GLU A 322 -32.74 39.15 18.54
N ASN A 323 -31.80 38.61 17.79
CA ASN A 323 -31.99 38.38 16.37
C ASN A 323 -33.14 37.39 16.09
N PHE A 324 -33.21 36.29 16.84
CA PHE A 324 -34.30 35.32 16.72
C PHE A 324 -35.67 35.89 17.12
N GLN A 325 -35.74 36.73 18.17
CA GLN A 325 -36.96 37.46 18.51
C GLN A 325 -37.45 38.37 17.37
N THR A 326 -36.51 39.04 16.67
CA THR A 326 -36.85 39.85 15.51
C THR A 326 -37.42 38.98 14.37
N ASN A 327 -36.82 37.82 14.11
CA ASN A 327 -37.35 36.85 13.16
C ASN A 327 -38.71 36.29 13.55
N GLN A 328 -38.95 36.01 14.84
CA GLN A 328 -40.21 35.54 15.36
C GLN A 328 -41.37 36.49 15.06
N LEU A 329 -41.15 37.83 15.24
CA LEU A 329 -42.16 38.83 14.89
C LEU A 329 -42.55 38.73 13.39
N LEU A 330 -41.59 38.41 12.53
CA LEU A 330 -41.82 38.27 11.09
C LEU A 330 -42.68 37.02 10.79
N LEU A 331 -42.38 35.90 11.43
CA LEU A 331 -43.15 34.65 11.27
C LEU A 331 -44.58 34.79 11.78
N GLU A 332 -44.75 35.41 12.95
CA GLU A 332 -46.07 35.71 13.50
C GLU A 332 -46.88 36.65 12.61
N ALA A 333 -46.26 37.70 12.06
CA ALA A 333 -46.91 38.57 11.12
C ALA A 333 -47.36 37.87 9.84
N GLU A 334 -46.55 36.98 9.30
CA GLU A 334 -46.90 36.15 8.14
C GLU A 334 -48.12 35.27 8.43
N TYR A 335 -48.09 34.55 9.56
CA TYR A 335 -49.21 33.72 9.99
C TYR A 335 -50.49 34.53 10.18
N LEU A 336 -50.41 35.68 10.87
CA LEU A 336 -51.57 36.57 11.07
C LEU A 336 -52.14 37.10 9.79
N SER A 337 -51.28 37.42 8.81
CA SER A 337 -51.69 37.89 7.50
C SER A 337 -52.55 36.84 6.77
N ILE A 338 -52.15 35.59 6.78
CA ILE A 338 -52.82 34.48 6.12
C ILE A 338 -54.14 34.17 6.82
N THR A 339 -54.20 34.28 8.16
CA THR A 339 -55.38 34.03 8.95
C THR A 339 -56.36 35.22 9.00
N GLY A 340 -56.20 36.24 8.17
CA GLY A 340 -57.12 37.35 8.02
C GLY A 340 -56.94 38.48 9.05
N LYS A 341 -55.86 38.44 9.85
CA LYS A 341 -55.53 39.46 10.86
C LYS A 341 -54.46 40.43 10.37
N ALA A 342 -54.58 40.91 9.14
CA ALA A 342 -53.58 41.70 8.46
C ALA A 342 -53.19 43.02 9.17
N LYS A 343 -54.10 43.64 9.93
CA LYS A 343 -53.80 44.84 10.74
C LYS A 343 -52.84 44.52 11.90
N GLU A 344 -53.07 43.39 12.59
CA GLU A 344 -52.16 42.93 13.65
C GLU A 344 -50.80 42.57 13.07
N ALA A 345 -50.77 41.94 11.89
CA ALA A 345 -49.55 41.62 11.16
C ALA A 345 -48.69 42.90 10.87
N LEU A 346 -49.33 44.02 10.44
CA LEU A 346 -48.59 45.26 10.17
C LEU A 346 -47.95 45.84 11.45
N MET A 347 -48.58 45.69 12.62
CA MET A 347 -47.96 46.14 13.86
C MET A 347 -46.69 45.35 14.19
N LEU A 348 -46.71 44.02 14.03
CA LEU A 348 -45.53 43.19 14.25
C LEU A 348 -44.43 43.47 13.24
N LEU A 349 -44.78 43.69 11.97
CA LEU A 349 -43.80 44.03 10.92
C LEU A 349 -43.15 45.39 11.21
N THR A 350 -43.90 46.38 11.74
CA THR A 350 -43.31 47.66 12.12
C THR A 350 -42.30 47.46 13.26
N GLN A 351 -42.60 46.67 14.26
CA GLN A 351 -41.65 46.32 15.34
C GLN A 351 -40.43 45.57 14.79
N ALA A 352 -40.61 44.58 13.91
CA ALA A 352 -39.53 43.85 13.30
C ALA A 352 -38.62 44.75 12.49
N ASN A 353 -39.19 45.73 11.74
CA ASN A 353 -38.42 46.68 10.94
C ASN A 353 -37.61 47.67 11.82
N GLU A 354 -38.15 48.13 12.92
CA GLU A 354 -37.42 48.97 13.88
C GLU A 354 -36.26 48.21 14.50
N ARG A 355 -36.46 46.96 14.90
CA ARG A 355 -35.38 46.10 15.42
C ARG A 355 -34.33 45.81 14.38
N HIS A 356 -34.72 45.57 13.11
CA HIS A 356 -33.82 45.37 12.00
C HIS A 356 -32.93 46.60 11.76
N LYS A 357 -33.50 47.82 11.75
CA LYS A 357 -32.75 49.10 11.63
C LYS A 357 -31.72 49.29 12.74
N ASN A 358 -31.95 48.71 13.91
CA ASN A 358 -31.05 48.74 15.06
C ASN A 358 -30.04 47.56 15.04
N GLY A 359 -29.92 46.79 13.94
CA GLY A 359 -28.98 45.70 13.78
C GLY A 359 -29.38 44.39 14.49
N LEU A 360 -30.60 44.29 14.97
CA LEU A 360 -31.07 43.12 15.71
C LEU A 360 -31.67 42.02 14.81
N SER A 361 -31.09 41.80 13.63
CA SER A 361 -31.49 40.77 12.68
C SER A 361 -30.31 40.26 11.86
N ASN A 362 -29.08 40.59 12.26
CA ASN A 362 -27.87 40.33 11.48
C ASN A 362 -27.57 38.81 11.33
N SER A 363 -28.16 37.94 12.16
CA SER A 363 -28.06 36.50 12.02
C SER A 363 -28.80 35.92 10.79
N PHE A 364 -29.62 36.73 10.12
CA PHE A 364 -30.41 36.32 8.96
C PHE A 364 -30.02 37.15 7.74
N TYR A 365 -29.12 36.65 6.93
CA TYR A 365 -28.54 37.36 5.77
C TYR A 365 -29.56 37.88 4.76
N HIS A 366 -30.71 37.25 4.67
CA HIS A 366 -31.82 37.60 3.76
C HIS A 366 -33.04 38.24 4.47
N PHE A 367 -32.86 38.72 5.70
CA PHE A 367 -33.99 39.20 6.54
C PHE A 367 -34.76 40.34 5.88
N ASP A 368 -34.10 41.31 5.31
CA ASP A 368 -34.72 42.46 4.61
C ASP A 368 -35.60 42.04 3.43
N VAL A 369 -35.13 41.07 2.62
CA VAL A 369 -35.91 40.51 1.50
C VAL A 369 -37.21 39.89 2.03
N THR A 370 -37.09 39.06 3.09
CA THR A 370 -38.23 38.37 3.72
C THR A 370 -39.15 39.41 4.34
N LEU A 371 -38.64 40.41 5.04
CA LEU A 371 -39.42 41.50 5.68
C LEU A 371 -40.25 42.26 4.62
N TYR A 372 -39.60 42.70 3.54
CA TYR A 372 -40.29 43.44 2.50
C TYR A 372 -41.31 42.58 1.75
N ASN A 373 -41.02 41.35 1.48
CA ASN A 373 -41.99 40.43 0.87
C ASN A 373 -43.18 40.18 1.78
N THR A 374 -42.97 40.06 3.12
CA THR A 374 -44.06 39.87 4.06
C THR A 374 -44.93 41.12 4.17
N TYR A 375 -44.34 42.33 4.21
CA TYR A 375 -45.11 43.58 4.05
C TYR A 375 -45.94 43.56 2.79
N GLY A 376 -45.37 43.23 1.65
CA GLY A 376 -46.06 43.15 0.37
C GLY A 376 -47.25 42.20 0.39
N LYS A 377 -47.09 41.02 1.00
CA LYS A 377 -48.18 40.02 1.18
C LYS A 377 -49.30 40.59 2.06
N VAL A 378 -48.97 41.23 3.18
CA VAL A 378 -49.94 41.79 4.11
C VAL A 378 -50.74 42.92 3.42
N TYR A 379 -50.08 43.83 2.70
CA TYR A 379 -50.76 44.88 1.93
C TYR A 379 -51.64 44.31 0.81
N ASN A 380 -51.18 43.23 0.17
CA ASN A 380 -51.99 42.53 -0.84
C ASN A 380 -53.28 41.95 -0.27
N HIS A 381 -53.24 41.35 0.95
CA HIS A 381 -54.45 40.85 1.66
C HIS A 381 -55.40 42.00 2.11
N LEU A 382 -54.83 43.19 2.34
CA LEU A 382 -55.61 44.38 2.64
C LEU A 382 -56.21 45.04 1.40
N GLY A 383 -55.89 44.57 0.20
CA GLY A 383 -56.32 45.21 -1.06
C GLY A 383 -55.56 46.51 -1.39
N LEU A 384 -54.47 46.77 -0.67
CA LEU A 384 -53.60 47.94 -0.89
C LEU A 384 -52.47 47.58 -1.87
N TYR A 385 -52.83 47.47 -3.13
CA TYR A 385 -51.95 46.88 -4.15
C TYR A 385 -50.73 47.75 -4.49
N ASP A 386 -50.85 49.09 -4.42
CA ASP A 386 -49.75 49.99 -4.61
C ASP A 386 -48.65 49.82 -3.54
N ASP A 387 -49.06 49.71 -2.28
CA ASP A 387 -48.14 49.47 -1.16
C ASP A 387 -47.54 48.06 -1.26
N SER A 388 -48.31 47.08 -1.70
CA SER A 388 -47.82 45.72 -1.94
C SER A 388 -46.70 45.72 -3.01
N ILE A 389 -46.95 46.35 -4.17
CA ILE A 389 -45.98 46.45 -5.27
C ILE A 389 -44.73 47.19 -4.80
N TYR A 390 -44.91 48.27 -4.04
CA TYR A 390 -43.77 49.06 -3.51
C TYR A 390 -42.87 48.15 -2.65
N HIS A 391 -43.40 47.39 -1.72
CA HIS A 391 -42.60 46.54 -0.81
C HIS A 391 -41.97 45.35 -1.55
N HIS A 392 -42.68 44.70 -2.47
CA HIS A 392 -42.09 43.64 -3.30
C HIS A 392 -40.99 44.19 -4.22
N THR A 393 -41.07 45.48 -4.63
CA THR A 393 -40.01 46.12 -5.39
C THR A 393 -38.77 46.35 -4.50
N LEU A 394 -38.96 46.79 -3.25
CA LEU A 394 -37.86 46.85 -2.28
C LEU A 394 -37.18 45.51 -2.05
N ALA A 395 -37.98 44.43 -1.94
CA ALA A 395 -37.44 43.06 -1.85
C ALA A 395 -36.60 42.73 -3.09
N LYS A 396 -37.09 42.98 -4.29
CA LYS A 396 -36.37 42.77 -5.55
C LYS A 396 -35.05 43.56 -5.60
N ASP A 397 -35.06 44.83 -5.16
CA ASP A 397 -33.85 45.66 -5.15
C ASP A 397 -32.84 45.15 -4.09
N ALA A 398 -33.28 44.72 -2.93
CA ALA A 398 -32.46 44.07 -1.93
C ALA A 398 -31.83 42.76 -2.43
N ILE A 399 -32.59 41.95 -3.18
CA ILE A 399 -32.07 40.72 -3.85
C ILE A 399 -30.93 41.08 -4.81
N GLN A 400 -31.08 42.11 -5.62
CA GLN A 400 -30.06 42.52 -6.58
C GLN A 400 -28.82 43.11 -5.88
N GLN A 401 -29.03 43.94 -4.85
CA GLN A 401 -27.93 44.53 -4.08
C GLN A 401 -27.10 43.48 -3.35
N ARG A 402 -27.76 42.47 -2.74
CA ARG A 402 -27.11 41.41 -1.98
C ARG A 402 -26.81 40.16 -2.81
N LYS A 403 -27.15 40.18 -4.13
CA LYS A 403 -26.94 39.05 -5.05
C LYS A 403 -27.63 37.73 -4.63
N LEU A 404 -28.81 37.86 -4.00
CA LEU A 404 -29.63 36.75 -3.53
C LEU A 404 -30.54 36.18 -4.63
N PHE A 405 -30.01 35.93 -5.80
CA PHE A 405 -30.77 35.58 -7.02
C PHE A 405 -31.67 34.33 -6.86
N TYR A 406 -31.41 33.49 -5.89
CA TYR A 406 -32.24 32.32 -5.56
C TYR A 406 -33.62 32.70 -5.00
N LEU A 407 -33.83 33.96 -4.54
CA LEU A 407 -35.11 34.50 -4.05
C LEU A 407 -35.92 35.26 -5.12
N GLU A 408 -35.37 35.42 -6.33
CA GLU A 408 -36.01 36.19 -7.40
C GLU A 408 -37.32 35.58 -7.86
N ASP A 409 -37.39 34.25 -8.03
CA ASP A 409 -38.60 33.54 -8.52
C ASP A 409 -39.81 33.90 -7.65
N GLU A 410 -39.66 33.79 -6.35
CA GLU A 410 -40.73 34.06 -5.40
C GLU A 410 -41.14 35.52 -5.37
N THR A 411 -40.17 36.42 -5.36
CA THR A 411 -40.44 37.88 -5.37
C THR A 411 -41.11 38.33 -6.69
N TYR A 412 -40.68 37.78 -7.83
CA TYR A 412 -41.35 38.06 -9.12
C TYR A 412 -42.78 37.50 -9.13
N PHE A 413 -43.01 36.35 -8.52
CA PHE A 413 -44.36 35.82 -8.40
C PHE A 413 -45.26 36.67 -7.53
N TYR A 414 -44.78 37.26 -6.43
CA TYR A 414 -45.56 38.21 -5.61
C TYR A 414 -45.84 39.49 -6.36
N LEU A 415 -44.92 40.01 -7.14
CA LEU A 415 -45.15 41.17 -8.01
C LEU A 415 -46.21 40.84 -9.08
N TYR A 416 -46.14 39.66 -9.67
CA TYR A 416 -47.17 39.19 -10.60
C TYR A 416 -48.55 39.19 -9.92
N ASP A 417 -48.71 38.60 -8.75
CA ASP A 417 -50.00 38.51 -8.03
C ASP A 417 -50.54 39.90 -7.68
N ALA A 418 -49.69 40.81 -7.18
CA ALA A 418 -50.09 42.17 -6.86
C ALA A 418 -50.51 42.95 -8.09
N TYR A 419 -49.77 42.93 -9.22
CA TYR A 419 -50.17 43.58 -10.45
C TYR A 419 -51.42 42.99 -11.07
N GLN A 420 -51.63 41.66 -10.98
CA GLN A 420 -52.84 41.01 -11.47
C GLN A 420 -54.09 41.50 -10.72
N LYS A 421 -54.00 41.60 -9.37
CA LYS A 421 -55.08 42.12 -8.53
C LYS A 421 -55.35 43.60 -8.73
N GLN A 422 -54.29 44.37 -9.04
CA GLN A 422 -54.37 45.78 -9.46
C GLN A 422 -54.99 45.95 -10.85
N LYS A 423 -55.11 44.85 -11.64
CA LYS A 423 -55.57 44.81 -13.03
C LYS A 423 -54.57 45.37 -14.05
N ASP A 424 -53.31 45.59 -13.69
CA ASP A 424 -52.23 45.87 -14.65
C ASP A 424 -51.72 44.57 -15.28
N TYR A 425 -52.46 44.03 -16.22
CA TYR A 425 -52.19 42.75 -16.82
C TYR A 425 -50.87 42.71 -17.62
N GLN A 426 -50.42 43.88 -18.13
CA GLN A 426 -49.20 43.98 -18.90
C GLN A 426 -47.98 43.74 -17.98
N LYS A 427 -47.93 44.40 -16.84
CA LYS A 427 -46.87 44.18 -15.87
C LYS A 427 -46.98 42.81 -15.16
N ALA A 428 -48.20 42.35 -14.90
CA ALA A 428 -48.44 41.02 -14.40
C ALA A 428 -47.79 39.95 -15.31
N ALA A 429 -48.09 39.99 -16.63
CA ALA A 429 -47.49 39.10 -17.59
C ALA A 429 -45.97 39.16 -17.66
N LEU A 430 -45.41 40.39 -17.56
CA LEU A 430 -43.97 40.57 -17.52
C LEU A 430 -43.29 39.87 -16.31
N TYR A 431 -43.87 40.07 -15.10
CA TYR A 431 -43.29 39.45 -13.90
C TYR A 431 -43.54 37.95 -13.81
N LEU A 432 -44.66 37.45 -14.36
CA LEU A 432 -44.87 36.03 -14.48
C LEU A 432 -43.84 35.37 -15.44
N ALA A 433 -43.57 36.02 -16.57
CA ALA A 433 -42.52 35.56 -17.49
C ALA A 433 -41.12 35.55 -16.85
N LYS A 434 -40.78 36.57 -16.02
CA LYS A 434 -39.53 36.65 -15.27
C LYS A 434 -39.44 35.52 -14.25
N SER A 435 -40.47 35.29 -13.42
CA SER A 435 -40.52 34.18 -12.47
C SER A 435 -40.33 32.85 -13.18
N HIS A 436 -41.07 32.63 -14.29
CA HIS A 436 -40.95 31.38 -15.07
C HIS A 436 -39.56 31.21 -15.68
N ALA A 437 -38.92 32.28 -16.15
CA ALA A 437 -37.56 32.21 -16.73
C ALA A 437 -36.54 31.80 -15.66
N VAL A 438 -36.58 32.40 -14.46
CA VAL A 438 -35.70 32.03 -13.32
C VAL A 438 -35.90 30.58 -12.95
N LYS A 439 -37.14 30.14 -12.77
CA LYS A 439 -37.50 28.76 -12.41
C LYS A 439 -37.03 27.76 -13.46
N THR A 440 -37.23 28.07 -14.76
CA THR A 440 -36.79 27.20 -15.85
C THR A 440 -35.27 27.09 -15.89
N LYS A 441 -34.56 28.21 -15.69
CA LYS A 441 -33.09 28.20 -15.61
C LYS A 441 -32.60 27.31 -14.47
N GLN A 442 -33.14 27.49 -13.25
CA GLN A 442 -32.79 26.67 -12.09
C GLN A 442 -33.04 25.17 -12.35
N LEU A 443 -34.18 24.82 -12.99
CA LEU A 443 -34.51 23.44 -13.32
C LEU A 443 -33.53 22.85 -14.34
N ASN A 444 -33.18 23.62 -15.37
CA ASN A 444 -32.23 23.19 -16.39
C ASN A 444 -30.83 23.00 -15.81
N ASP A 445 -30.37 23.94 -14.98
CA ASP A 445 -29.07 23.87 -14.30
C ASP A 445 -28.99 22.59 -13.42
N ASN A 446 -30.04 22.31 -12.64
CA ASN A 446 -30.13 21.10 -11.83
C ASN A 446 -30.14 19.80 -12.70
N ASN A 447 -30.95 19.77 -13.78
CA ASN A 447 -31.02 18.60 -14.66
C ASN A 447 -29.69 18.34 -15.37
N GLN A 448 -29.05 19.39 -15.87
CA GLN A 448 -27.74 19.29 -16.51
C GLN A 448 -26.69 18.75 -15.53
N ALA A 449 -26.65 19.30 -14.33
CA ALA A 449 -25.73 18.87 -13.30
C ALA A 449 -25.97 17.39 -12.89
N GLN A 450 -27.23 16.99 -12.72
CA GLN A 450 -27.59 15.61 -12.41
C GLN A 450 -27.17 14.66 -13.53
N THR A 451 -27.38 15.04 -14.78
CA THR A 451 -26.97 14.22 -15.95
C THR A 451 -25.45 14.05 -15.98
N GLN A 452 -24.69 15.13 -15.79
CA GLN A 452 -23.21 15.09 -15.73
C GLN A 452 -22.72 14.21 -14.57
N PHE A 453 -23.36 14.31 -13.42
CA PHE A 453 -23.01 13.47 -12.25
C PHE A 453 -23.27 11.98 -12.54
N LEU A 454 -24.44 11.64 -13.10
CA LEU A 454 -24.78 10.26 -13.45
C LEU A 454 -23.76 9.68 -14.45
N LEU A 455 -23.40 10.45 -15.47
CA LEU A 455 -22.36 10.04 -16.44
C LEU A 455 -21.02 9.82 -15.74
N HIS A 456 -20.60 10.75 -14.88
CA HIS A 456 -19.32 10.64 -14.15
C HIS A 456 -19.34 9.49 -13.13
N SER A 457 -20.45 9.29 -12.42
CA SER A 457 -20.62 8.17 -11.49
C SER A 457 -20.61 6.82 -12.22
N PHE A 458 -21.23 6.75 -13.40
CA PHE A 458 -21.20 5.57 -14.26
C PHE A 458 -19.77 5.26 -14.74
N ASP A 459 -19.03 6.26 -15.17
CA ASP A 459 -17.62 6.11 -15.59
C ASP A 459 -16.72 5.69 -14.44
N ASN A 460 -16.92 6.24 -13.24
CA ASN A 460 -16.18 5.85 -12.04
C ASN A 460 -16.50 4.41 -11.64
N LYS A 461 -17.77 4.01 -11.66
CA LYS A 461 -18.18 2.64 -11.37
C LYS A 461 -17.61 1.65 -12.38
N LYS A 462 -17.53 2.06 -13.67
CA LYS A 462 -16.88 1.27 -14.71
C LYS A 462 -15.36 1.13 -14.47
N LYS A 463 -14.69 2.20 -14.03
CA LYS A 463 -13.28 2.18 -13.64
C LYS A 463 -13.04 1.29 -12.41
N GLU A 464 -13.87 1.41 -11.37
CA GLU A 464 -13.80 0.55 -10.18
C GLU A 464 -13.97 -0.93 -10.53
N ASN A 465 -14.98 -1.26 -11.34
CA ASN A 465 -15.19 -2.63 -11.80
C ASN A 465 -13.99 -3.16 -12.60
N ARG A 466 -13.35 -2.29 -13.39
CA ARG A 466 -12.12 -2.64 -14.13
C ARG A 466 -10.94 -2.88 -13.20
N ILE A 467 -10.78 -2.06 -12.17
CA ILE A 467 -9.74 -2.23 -11.13
C ILE A 467 -9.96 -3.55 -10.39
N LEU A 468 -11.19 -3.83 -9.92
CA LEU A 468 -11.54 -5.08 -9.26
C LEU A 468 -11.29 -6.31 -10.16
N GLN A 469 -11.54 -6.17 -11.46
CA GLN A 469 -11.27 -7.23 -12.44
C GLN A 469 -9.77 -7.46 -12.63
N LEU A 470 -8.97 -6.38 -12.65
CA LEU A 470 -7.52 -6.45 -12.71
C LEU A 470 -6.94 -7.06 -11.43
N GLU A 471 -7.42 -6.69 -10.24
CA GLU A 471 -7.01 -7.25 -8.96
C GLU A 471 -7.33 -8.75 -8.87
N ARG A 472 -8.52 -9.17 -9.30
CA ARG A 472 -8.89 -10.60 -9.38
C ARG A 472 -7.98 -11.36 -10.34
N ASN A 473 -7.64 -10.78 -11.48
CA ASN A 473 -6.72 -11.40 -12.43
C ASN A 473 -5.30 -11.46 -11.88
N ALA A 474 -4.83 -10.41 -11.23
CA ALA A 474 -3.53 -10.40 -10.55
C ALA A 474 -3.45 -11.46 -9.45
N SER A 475 -4.50 -11.62 -8.64
CA SER A 475 -4.59 -12.66 -7.61
C SER A 475 -4.55 -14.07 -8.21
N LYS A 476 -5.25 -14.30 -9.34
CA LYS A 476 -5.17 -15.58 -10.07
C LYS A 476 -3.76 -15.85 -10.58
N ILE A 477 -3.11 -14.85 -11.19
CA ILE A 477 -1.72 -15.00 -11.68
C ILE A 477 -0.77 -15.31 -10.53
N MET A 478 -0.90 -14.62 -9.39
CA MET A 478 -0.09 -14.90 -8.18
C MET A 478 -0.31 -16.33 -7.66
N PHE A 479 -1.57 -16.79 -7.63
CA PHE A 479 -1.90 -18.16 -7.22
C PHE A 479 -1.26 -19.19 -8.16
N PHE A 480 -1.40 -19.02 -9.49
CA PHE A 480 -0.82 -19.94 -10.46
C PHE A 480 0.70 -19.91 -10.46
N SER A 481 1.33 -18.73 -10.29
CA SER A 481 2.79 -18.64 -10.17
C SER A 481 3.32 -19.30 -8.91
N GLY A 482 2.63 -19.14 -7.77
CA GLY A 482 2.94 -19.84 -6.52
C GLY A 482 2.80 -21.36 -6.67
N PHE A 483 1.74 -21.82 -7.32
CA PHE A 483 1.52 -23.25 -7.60
C PHE A 483 2.63 -23.83 -8.50
N LEU A 484 3.01 -23.09 -9.57
CA LEU A 484 4.11 -23.49 -10.44
C LEU A 484 5.45 -23.57 -9.70
N LEU A 485 5.71 -22.61 -8.82
CA LEU A 485 6.91 -22.61 -7.97
C LEU A 485 6.94 -23.85 -7.05
N CYS A 486 5.82 -24.20 -6.45
CA CYS A 486 5.73 -25.42 -5.65
C CYS A 486 6.05 -26.69 -6.47
N ILE A 487 5.52 -26.78 -7.70
CA ILE A 487 5.84 -27.88 -8.61
C ILE A 487 7.35 -27.94 -8.90
N LEU A 488 7.95 -26.79 -9.20
CA LEU A 488 9.40 -26.71 -9.48
C LEU A 488 10.24 -27.17 -8.25
N ILE A 489 9.82 -26.78 -7.05
CA ILE A 489 10.48 -27.22 -5.81
C ILE A 489 10.39 -28.75 -5.65
N VAL A 490 9.22 -29.34 -5.91
CA VAL A 490 9.01 -30.79 -5.85
C VAL A 490 9.88 -31.51 -6.89
N ILE A 491 9.93 -31.00 -8.12
CA ILE A 491 10.78 -31.57 -9.18
C ILE A 491 12.27 -31.48 -8.80
N ALA A 492 12.70 -30.34 -8.26
CA ALA A 492 14.09 -30.17 -7.81
C ALA A 492 14.45 -31.11 -6.66
N ALA A 493 13.55 -31.30 -5.69
CA ALA A 493 13.72 -32.24 -4.59
C ALA A 493 13.81 -33.69 -5.11
N PHE A 494 12.92 -34.07 -6.03
CA PHE A 494 12.93 -35.39 -6.65
C PHE A 494 14.21 -35.62 -7.46
N ALA A 495 14.64 -34.64 -8.27
CA ALA A 495 15.90 -34.73 -9.00
C ALA A 495 17.10 -34.90 -8.05
N ARG A 496 17.12 -34.21 -6.91
CA ARG A 496 18.18 -34.38 -5.90
C ARG A 496 18.20 -35.80 -5.30
N ILE A 497 17.03 -36.36 -5.04
CA ILE A 497 16.92 -37.77 -4.54
C ILE A 497 17.46 -38.73 -5.60
N LEU A 498 17.07 -38.57 -6.88
CA LEU A 498 17.58 -39.39 -7.98
C LEU A 498 19.10 -39.29 -8.13
N MET A 499 19.66 -38.08 -8.05
CA MET A 499 21.11 -37.89 -8.12
C MET A 499 21.84 -38.57 -6.99
N ASN A 500 21.31 -38.54 -5.78
CA ASN A 500 21.90 -39.23 -4.63
C ASN A 500 21.84 -40.76 -4.80
N LYS A 501 20.70 -41.29 -5.27
CA LYS A 501 20.56 -42.73 -5.56
C LYS A 501 21.49 -43.22 -6.67
N ASN A 502 21.66 -42.42 -7.72
CA ASN A 502 22.63 -42.73 -8.79
C ASN A 502 24.07 -42.76 -8.27
N LYS A 503 24.44 -41.88 -7.33
CA LYS A 503 25.79 -41.93 -6.69
C LYS A 503 25.96 -43.20 -5.87
N GLU A 504 24.96 -43.64 -5.10
CA GLU A 504 25.03 -44.88 -4.34
C GLU A 504 25.17 -46.09 -5.29
N ILE A 505 24.39 -46.15 -6.36
CA ILE A 505 24.45 -47.21 -7.38
C ILE A 505 25.82 -47.26 -8.03
N ASN A 506 26.37 -46.11 -8.41
CA ASN A 506 27.70 -46.06 -9.00
C ASN A 506 28.81 -46.52 -8.04
N ALA A 507 28.74 -46.14 -6.77
CA ALA A 507 29.66 -46.57 -5.74
C ALA A 507 29.59 -48.11 -5.51
N LEU A 508 28.36 -48.66 -5.53
CA LEU A 508 28.15 -50.07 -5.40
C LEU A 508 28.69 -50.83 -6.64
N ASN A 509 28.45 -50.32 -7.85
CA ASN A 509 28.94 -50.91 -9.06
C ASN A 509 30.48 -50.97 -9.09
N LEU A 510 31.16 -49.89 -8.63
CA LEU A 510 32.62 -49.87 -8.51
C LEU A 510 33.12 -50.99 -7.55
N LYS A 511 32.48 -51.12 -6.38
CA LYS A 511 32.81 -52.18 -5.42
C LYS A 511 32.57 -53.57 -6.00
N LEU A 512 31.48 -53.78 -6.72
CA LEU A 512 31.19 -55.05 -7.39
C LEU A 512 32.22 -55.35 -8.48
N HIS A 513 32.67 -54.35 -9.21
CA HIS A 513 33.71 -54.48 -10.24
C HIS A 513 35.03 -54.95 -9.61
N ASP A 514 35.46 -54.27 -8.51
CA ASP A 514 36.73 -54.66 -7.81
C ASP A 514 36.65 -56.07 -7.22
N LEU A 515 35.53 -56.46 -6.61
CA LEU A 515 35.33 -57.80 -6.11
C LEU A 515 35.31 -58.87 -7.21
N SER A 516 34.90 -58.51 -8.43
CA SER A 516 34.85 -59.42 -9.55
C SER A 516 36.23 -59.73 -10.16
N LEU A 517 37.26 -58.91 -9.85
CA LEU A 517 38.61 -59.01 -10.39
C LEU A 517 39.64 -59.61 -9.45
N THR A 518 39.24 -59.96 -8.23
CA THR A 518 40.13 -60.49 -7.20
C THR A 518 39.80 -61.95 -6.93
N ASP A 519 40.83 -62.81 -6.74
CA ASP A 519 40.62 -64.20 -6.28
C ASP A 519 40.24 -64.20 -4.80
N GLY A 520 39.10 -64.81 -4.51
CA GLY A 520 38.50 -64.82 -3.16
C GLY A 520 39.31 -65.54 -2.09
N LEU A 521 40.25 -66.47 -2.46
CA LEU A 521 41.09 -67.18 -1.54
C LEU A 521 42.40 -66.45 -1.26
N THR A 522 43.11 -66.09 -2.32
CA THR A 522 44.50 -65.60 -2.24
C THR A 522 44.59 -64.04 -2.27
N ALA A 523 43.50 -63.36 -2.50
CA ALA A 523 43.44 -61.90 -2.61
C ALA A 523 44.39 -61.32 -3.65
N VAL A 524 44.92 -62.05 -4.58
CA VAL A 524 45.60 -61.61 -5.76
C VAL A 524 44.62 -61.45 -6.95
N PRO A 525 44.91 -60.71 -7.99
CA PRO A 525 44.09 -60.65 -9.20
C PRO A 525 43.71 -62.07 -9.70
N ASN A 526 42.48 -62.20 -10.18
CA ASN A 526 42.02 -63.46 -10.79
C ASN A 526 42.25 -63.47 -12.29
N ARG A 527 41.94 -64.54 -12.97
CA ARG A 527 42.10 -64.74 -14.42
C ARG A 527 41.43 -63.61 -15.24
N ARG A 528 40.25 -63.17 -14.81
CA ARG A 528 39.54 -62.07 -15.49
C ARG A 528 40.30 -60.76 -15.39
N ALA A 529 40.93 -60.48 -14.26
CA ALA A 529 41.78 -59.30 -14.08
C ALA A 529 43.01 -59.37 -14.98
N LEU A 530 43.60 -60.59 -15.23
CA LEU A 530 44.68 -60.75 -16.18
C LEU A 530 44.26 -60.42 -17.62
N GLU A 531 43.06 -60.89 -18.04
CA GLU A 531 42.53 -60.60 -19.37
C GLU A 531 42.39 -59.08 -19.59
N LEU A 532 41.83 -58.35 -18.59
CA LEU A 532 41.71 -56.91 -18.63
C LEU A 532 43.08 -56.20 -18.62
N HIS A 533 44.00 -56.63 -17.76
CA HIS A 533 45.36 -56.09 -17.67
C HIS A 533 46.10 -56.20 -19.01
N LEU A 534 45.98 -57.33 -19.70
CA LEU A 534 46.60 -57.53 -21.00
C LEU A 534 45.96 -56.71 -22.10
N LEU A 535 44.64 -56.42 -22.04
CA LEU A 535 43.92 -55.56 -22.96
C LEU A 535 44.30 -54.09 -22.78
N GLU A 536 44.37 -53.61 -21.55
CA GLU A 536 44.67 -52.19 -21.26
C GLU A 536 46.08 -51.78 -21.59
N ASN A 537 47.03 -52.74 -21.49
CA ASN A 537 48.45 -52.47 -21.69
C ASN A 537 48.96 -52.79 -23.12
N LYS A 538 48.10 -52.83 -24.13
CA LYS A 538 48.42 -53.14 -25.53
C LYS A 538 49.32 -52.11 -26.22
N GLN A 539 49.40 -50.88 -25.70
CA GLN A 539 50.03 -49.77 -26.40
C GLN A 539 51.54 -49.56 -26.06
N ASP A 540 52.07 -50.24 -25.07
CA ASP A 540 53.46 -50.12 -24.63
C ASP A 540 54.39 -51.01 -25.47
N LEU A 541 55.21 -50.44 -26.35
CA LEU A 541 56.24 -51.13 -27.06
C LEU A 541 57.39 -51.56 -26.12
N THR A 542 57.20 -52.65 -25.39
CA THR A 542 58.15 -53.08 -24.38
C THR A 542 58.38 -54.59 -24.48
N ILE A 543 59.54 -55.00 -24.05
CA ILE A 543 59.83 -56.45 -23.85
C ILE A 543 59.06 -56.91 -22.66
N ARG A 544 58.30 -57.99 -22.75
CA ARG A 544 57.60 -58.62 -21.65
C ARG A 544 58.02 -60.07 -21.49
N SER A 545 58.11 -60.49 -20.26
CA SER A 545 58.19 -61.89 -19.91
C SER A 545 56.94 -62.36 -19.20
N VAL A 546 56.49 -63.53 -19.50
CA VAL A 546 55.40 -64.26 -18.81
C VAL A 546 55.93 -65.45 -18.14
N MET A 547 55.62 -65.63 -16.85
CA MET A 547 55.87 -66.84 -16.13
C MET A 547 54.53 -67.54 -15.86
N MET A 548 54.43 -68.77 -16.25
CA MET A 548 53.38 -69.71 -15.76
C MET A 548 53.99 -70.58 -14.65
N ILE A 549 53.35 -70.52 -13.52
CA ILE A 549 53.85 -71.15 -12.25
C ILE A 549 52.81 -72.10 -11.77
N ASP A 550 53.27 -73.30 -11.34
CA ASP A 550 52.40 -74.32 -10.76
C ASP A 550 53.10 -74.96 -9.56
N ILE A 551 52.29 -75.27 -8.54
CA ILE A 551 52.79 -75.91 -7.30
C ILE A 551 52.95 -77.40 -7.56
N ASP A 552 54.17 -77.89 -7.41
CA ASP A 552 54.50 -79.31 -7.67
C ASP A 552 53.74 -80.22 -6.73
N TYR A 553 53.11 -81.25 -7.34
CA TYR A 553 52.32 -82.23 -6.63
C TYR A 553 51.24 -81.73 -5.68
N PHE A 554 50.68 -80.57 -5.96
CA PHE A 554 49.69 -79.95 -5.06
C PHE A 554 48.45 -80.77 -4.80
N LYS A 555 48.03 -81.61 -5.77
CA LYS A 555 46.98 -82.56 -5.56
C LYS A 555 47.38 -83.59 -4.47
N LYS A 556 48.63 -84.13 -4.52
CA LYS A 556 49.15 -85.09 -3.46
C LYS A 556 49.24 -84.37 -2.10
N TYR A 557 49.54 -83.03 -2.10
CA TYR A 557 49.56 -82.23 -0.91
C TYR A 557 48.18 -82.19 -0.29
N ASN A 558 47.16 -81.85 -1.08
CA ASN A 558 45.78 -81.80 -0.64
C ASN A 558 45.26 -83.15 -0.14
N ASP A 559 45.62 -84.23 -0.88
CA ASP A 559 45.22 -85.60 -0.47
C ASP A 559 45.86 -86.00 0.86
N THR A 560 47.05 -85.47 1.18
CA THR A 560 47.80 -85.82 2.43
C THR A 560 47.41 -84.94 3.60
N TYR A 561 47.24 -83.58 3.39
CA TYR A 561 47.09 -82.64 4.47
C TYR A 561 45.67 -82.03 4.56
N GLY A 562 44.83 -82.32 3.57
CA GLY A 562 43.49 -81.84 3.44
C GLY A 562 43.41 -80.46 2.79
N HIS A 563 42.25 -80.17 2.17
CA HIS A 563 42.03 -78.90 1.40
C HIS A 563 42.26 -77.61 2.22
N LYS A 564 41.97 -77.65 3.54
CA LYS A 564 42.20 -76.47 4.38
C LYS A 564 43.69 -76.11 4.45
N LYS A 565 44.55 -77.11 4.56
CA LYS A 565 46.00 -76.90 4.54
C LYS A 565 46.53 -76.54 3.12
N GLY A 566 45.87 -77.03 2.08
CA GLY A 566 46.10 -76.56 0.71
C GLY A 566 45.74 -75.09 0.48
N ASP A 567 44.60 -74.64 1.04
CA ASP A 567 44.23 -73.26 1.00
C ASP A 567 45.25 -72.36 1.73
N GLU A 568 45.70 -72.77 2.91
CA GLU A 568 46.77 -72.05 3.67
C GLU A 568 48.08 -72.03 2.87
N ALA A 569 48.43 -73.10 2.17
CA ALA A 569 49.61 -73.17 1.32
C ALA A 569 49.44 -72.23 0.09
N LEU A 570 48.29 -72.27 -0.57
CA LEU A 570 48.00 -71.37 -1.68
C LEU A 570 48.11 -69.88 -1.28
N ILE A 571 47.56 -69.53 -0.11
CA ILE A 571 47.69 -68.13 0.41
C ILE A 571 49.13 -67.78 0.69
N ALA A 572 49.92 -68.71 1.30
CA ALA A 572 51.33 -68.49 1.58
C ALA A 572 52.15 -68.32 0.28
N VAL A 573 51.89 -69.21 -0.69
CA VAL A 573 52.55 -69.14 -2.01
C VAL A 573 52.18 -67.82 -2.75
N ALA A 574 50.92 -67.49 -2.78
CA ALA A 574 50.46 -66.21 -3.42
C ALA A 574 51.09 -65.00 -2.78
N LYS A 575 51.21 -64.99 -1.45
CA LYS A 575 51.90 -63.93 -0.72
C LYS A 575 53.36 -63.83 -1.07
N ALA A 576 54.07 -64.93 -1.08
CA ALA A 576 55.50 -65.03 -1.43
C ALA A 576 55.76 -64.64 -2.89
N LEU A 577 54.83 -64.99 -3.82
CA LEU A 577 54.90 -64.53 -5.22
C LEU A 577 54.71 -63.08 -5.32
N LYS A 578 53.74 -62.50 -4.57
CA LYS A 578 53.48 -61.03 -4.57
C LYS A 578 54.65 -60.23 -4.03
N GLU A 579 55.30 -60.72 -2.98
CA GLU A 579 56.50 -60.11 -2.39
C GLU A 579 57.72 -60.25 -3.30
N SER A 580 57.75 -61.22 -4.18
CA SER A 580 58.82 -61.40 -5.18
C SER A 580 58.62 -60.55 -6.47
N CYS A 581 57.41 -60.05 -6.70
CA CYS A 581 57.06 -59.20 -7.83
C CYS A 581 57.58 -57.78 -7.63
N LYS A 582 58.03 -57.10 -8.73
CA LYS A 582 58.33 -55.68 -8.74
C LYS A 582 57.04 -54.86 -8.88
N GLU A 583 57.11 -53.58 -8.62
CA GLU A 583 55.94 -52.68 -8.61
C GLU A 583 55.13 -52.70 -9.94
N ASN A 584 55.77 -52.97 -11.08
CA ASN A 584 55.15 -53.02 -12.39
C ASN A 584 54.76 -54.42 -12.85
N ASP A 585 55.06 -55.47 -12.05
CA ASP A 585 54.72 -56.84 -12.39
C ASP A 585 53.26 -57.13 -12.00
N PHE A 586 52.55 -57.89 -12.81
CA PHE A 586 51.16 -58.25 -12.57
C PHE A 586 51.05 -59.73 -12.22
N LEU A 587 50.84 -60.00 -10.97
CA LEU A 587 50.60 -61.35 -10.45
C LEU A 587 49.09 -61.68 -10.50
N THR A 588 48.77 -62.86 -10.99
CA THR A 588 47.41 -63.38 -10.99
C THR A 588 47.33 -64.85 -10.61
N ARG A 589 46.27 -65.28 -9.94
CA ARG A 589 45.93 -66.71 -9.82
C ARG A 589 45.12 -67.08 -11.05
N PHE A 590 45.68 -67.92 -11.88
CA PHE A 590 45.10 -68.27 -13.17
C PHE A 590 44.10 -69.45 -13.05
N GLY A 591 44.36 -70.42 -12.16
CA GLY A 591 43.51 -71.53 -11.91
C GLY A 591 43.95 -72.23 -10.64
N GLY A 592 43.27 -73.19 -10.10
CA GLY A 592 43.56 -74.07 -8.94
C GLY A 592 44.84 -73.73 -8.18
N GLU A 593 45.97 -74.33 -8.60
CA GLU A 593 47.34 -74.18 -8.07
C GLU A 593 48.25 -73.37 -8.98
N GLU A 594 47.67 -72.76 -10.06
CA GLU A 594 48.42 -72.06 -11.10
C GLU A 594 48.40 -70.57 -10.90
N PHE A 595 49.56 -69.93 -11.09
CA PHE A 595 49.75 -68.52 -11.02
C PHE A 595 50.43 -68.03 -12.30
N ILE A 596 50.10 -66.76 -12.74
CA ILE A 596 50.80 -66.15 -13.82
C ILE A 596 51.39 -64.77 -13.31
N ILE A 597 52.61 -64.55 -13.65
CA ILE A 597 53.25 -63.27 -13.49
C ILE A 597 53.58 -62.68 -14.87
N VAL A 598 53.02 -61.48 -15.17
CA VAL A 598 53.39 -60.74 -16.36
C VAL A 598 54.36 -59.65 -15.92
N MET A 599 55.57 -59.68 -16.45
CA MET A 599 56.67 -58.76 -16.12
C MET A 599 56.89 -57.79 -17.24
N LYS A 600 56.84 -56.51 -16.95
CA LYS A 600 57.13 -55.45 -17.93
C LYS A 600 58.63 -55.12 -17.97
N ASN A 601 59.15 -54.79 -19.17
CA ASN A 601 60.54 -54.39 -19.38
C ASN A 601 61.53 -55.41 -18.83
N THR A 602 61.20 -56.73 -18.90
CA THR A 602 62.01 -57.80 -18.34
C THR A 602 62.46 -58.70 -19.49
N ASN A 603 63.78 -58.83 -19.69
CA ASN A 603 64.38 -59.68 -20.70
C ASN A 603 64.49 -61.14 -20.22
N LYS A 604 64.93 -62.03 -21.12
CA LYS A 604 65.04 -63.47 -20.84
C LYS A 604 65.93 -63.74 -19.64
N ALA A 605 67.14 -63.13 -19.54
CA ALA A 605 68.05 -63.37 -18.42
C ALA A 605 67.50 -62.98 -17.09
N GLU A 606 66.82 -61.79 -17.01
CA GLU A 606 66.16 -61.24 -15.81
C GLU A 606 64.97 -62.10 -15.40
N SER A 607 64.19 -62.63 -16.34
CA SER A 607 63.06 -63.45 -16.06
C SER A 607 63.48 -64.87 -15.46
N ILE A 608 64.53 -65.44 -16.00
CA ILE A 608 65.16 -66.67 -15.51
C ILE A 608 65.72 -66.48 -14.10
N GLN A 609 66.37 -65.30 -13.87
CA GLN A 609 66.88 -65.01 -12.53
C GLN A 609 65.76 -64.82 -11.51
N MET A 610 64.69 -64.11 -11.85
CA MET A 610 63.52 -63.92 -11.00
C MET A 610 62.82 -65.26 -10.69
N ALA A 611 62.74 -66.20 -11.65
CA ALA A 611 62.17 -67.50 -11.43
C ALA A 611 62.99 -68.29 -10.38
N LYS A 612 64.29 -68.18 -10.41
CA LYS A 612 65.19 -68.84 -9.40
C LYS A 612 65.01 -68.20 -8.02
N GLU A 613 64.88 -66.89 -7.96
CA GLU A 613 64.60 -66.18 -6.72
C GLU A 613 63.25 -66.59 -6.12
N ILE A 614 62.20 -66.68 -6.95
CA ILE A 614 60.89 -67.15 -6.57
C ILE A 614 60.98 -68.62 -6.01
N GLN A 615 61.65 -69.52 -6.69
CA GLN A 615 61.83 -70.88 -6.26
C GLN A 615 62.56 -70.95 -4.90
N ALA A 616 63.61 -70.15 -4.73
CA ALA A 616 64.33 -70.04 -3.46
C ALA A 616 63.46 -69.48 -2.34
N CYS A 617 62.66 -68.46 -2.62
CA CYS A 617 61.70 -67.84 -1.69
C CYS A 617 60.65 -68.86 -1.25
N ILE A 618 60.08 -69.62 -2.16
CA ILE A 618 59.07 -70.67 -1.83
C ILE A 618 59.69 -71.75 -1.03
N THR A 619 60.88 -72.25 -1.36
CA THR A 619 61.59 -73.28 -0.59
C THR A 619 61.89 -72.77 0.84
N SER A 620 62.22 -71.52 1.01
CA SER A 620 62.46 -70.91 2.34
C SER A 620 61.23 -70.84 3.23
N LEU A 621 60.01 -70.93 2.68
CA LEU A 621 58.81 -71.01 3.45
C LEU A 621 58.71 -72.35 4.27
N SER A 622 59.53 -73.32 3.85
CA SER A 622 59.65 -74.62 4.52
C SER A 622 58.31 -75.32 4.80
N ILE A 623 57.33 -75.15 3.89
CA ILE A 623 56.01 -75.77 3.99
C ILE A 623 56.20 -77.27 3.72
N PRO A 624 56.02 -78.17 4.73
CA PRO A 624 56.30 -79.56 4.56
C PRO A 624 55.43 -80.21 3.47
N HIS A 625 56.02 -81.06 2.62
CA HIS A 625 55.35 -81.87 1.59
C HIS A 625 55.91 -83.27 1.51
N GLU A 626 55.57 -84.13 2.53
CA GLU A 626 56.11 -85.46 2.70
C GLU A 626 55.75 -86.41 1.55
N SER A 627 54.67 -86.20 0.84
CA SER A 627 54.19 -86.96 -0.27
C SER A 627 54.73 -86.50 -1.64
N SER A 628 55.61 -85.52 -1.67
CA SER A 628 56.26 -85.08 -2.88
C SER A 628 57.48 -85.98 -3.24
N ASP A 629 57.57 -86.35 -4.54
CA ASP A 629 58.67 -87.16 -5.03
C ASP A 629 59.94 -86.29 -5.36
N VAL A 630 59.86 -84.93 -5.17
CA VAL A 630 60.92 -84.03 -5.57
C VAL A 630 61.59 -83.36 -4.38
N SER A 631 60.90 -83.00 -3.32
CA SER A 631 61.41 -82.28 -2.15
C SER A 631 60.53 -82.54 -0.93
N SER A 632 61.14 -82.47 0.27
CA SER A 632 60.38 -82.51 1.52
C SER A 632 59.52 -81.27 1.81
N PHE A 633 59.64 -80.26 0.98
CA PHE A 633 58.88 -79.00 1.06
C PHE A 633 58.17 -78.74 -0.27
N ILE A 634 57.18 -77.84 -0.21
CA ILE A 634 56.53 -77.33 -1.44
C ILE A 634 57.55 -76.71 -2.37
N THR A 635 57.48 -77.08 -3.64
CA THR A 635 58.29 -76.53 -4.73
C THR A 635 57.42 -76.09 -5.84
N LEU A 636 58.01 -75.31 -6.74
CA LEU A 636 57.31 -74.74 -7.93
C LEU A 636 58.02 -75.23 -9.23
N SER A 637 57.21 -75.64 -10.16
CA SER A 637 57.65 -75.68 -11.58
C SER A 637 57.25 -74.35 -12.28
N ILE A 638 58.18 -73.83 -13.05
CA ILE A 638 57.98 -72.54 -13.72
C ILE A 638 58.30 -72.67 -15.19
N GLY A 639 57.42 -72.22 -16.05
CA GLY A 639 57.64 -72.01 -17.46
C GLY A 639 57.70 -70.54 -17.82
N ILE A 640 58.65 -70.15 -18.60
CA ILE A 640 58.94 -68.77 -18.92
C ILE A 640 58.92 -68.55 -20.40
N THR A 641 58.36 -67.44 -20.90
CA THR A 641 58.61 -66.95 -22.26
C THR A 641 58.87 -65.47 -22.18
N THR A 642 59.65 -64.96 -23.20
CA THR A 642 59.94 -63.52 -23.37
C THR A 642 59.58 -63.14 -24.76
N TYR A 643 58.88 -62.08 -24.95
CA TYR A 643 58.40 -61.58 -26.22
C TYR A 643 58.45 -60.03 -26.30
N SER A 644 58.49 -59.51 -27.50
CA SER A 644 58.36 -58.09 -27.73
C SER A 644 56.96 -57.79 -28.27
N ILE A 645 56.32 -56.75 -27.68
CA ILE A 645 55.02 -56.32 -28.17
C ILE A 645 55.18 -55.49 -29.41
N ASN A 646 54.60 -55.93 -30.52
CA ASN A 646 54.47 -55.15 -31.77
C ASN A 646 53.01 -54.67 -31.88
N LYS A 647 52.81 -53.42 -32.31
CA LYS A 647 51.49 -52.75 -32.41
C LYS A 647 50.45 -53.47 -33.29
N GLU A 648 50.87 -54.34 -34.13
CA GLU A 648 50.04 -54.96 -35.19
C GLU A 648 49.59 -56.39 -34.92
N ASP A 649 50.00 -57.01 -33.77
CA ASP A 649 49.70 -58.40 -33.53
C ASP A 649 49.03 -58.62 -32.13
N ASP A 650 47.73 -58.69 -32.14
CA ASP A 650 46.89 -58.91 -30.94
C ASP A 650 47.07 -60.32 -30.32
N SER A 651 47.63 -61.25 -31.05
CA SER A 651 47.79 -62.65 -30.63
C SER A 651 49.02 -62.89 -29.73
N ASN A 652 49.90 -61.92 -29.57
CA ASN A 652 51.16 -62.11 -28.83
C ASN A 652 50.99 -62.42 -27.35
N ASN A 653 49.97 -61.87 -26.67
CA ASN A 653 49.72 -62.10 -25.25
C ASN A 653 49.19 -63.53 -25.01
N GLU A 654 48.24 -64.01 -25.81
CA GLU A 654 47.72 -65.37 -25.70
C GLU A 654 48.78 -66.41 -26.06
N LYS A 655 49.56 -66.12 -27.12
CA LYS A 655 50.64 -66.95 -27.54
C LYS A 655 51.76 -67.07 -26.50
N ALA A 656 52.06 -65.95 -25.80
CA ALA A 656 53.01 -65.97 -24.69
C ALA A 656 52.56 -66.84 -23.49
N ILE A 657 51.29 -66.81 -23.16
CA ILE A 657 50.74 -67.67 -22.13
C ILE A 657 50.87 -69.16 -22.55
N ILE A 658 50.54 -69.48 -23.79
CA ILE A 658 50.67 -70.80 -24.35
C ILE A 658 52.13 -71.25 -24.36
N GLU A 659 53.08 -70.42 -24.74
CA GLU A 659 54.54 -70.73 -24.74
C GLU A 659 55.05 -70.93 -23.32
N ALA A 660 54.61 -70.10 -22.32
CA ALA A 660 54.99 -70.25 -20.95
C ALA A 660 54.41 -71.59 -20.37
N ASP A 661 53.19 -71.94 -20.76
CA ASP A 661 52.55 -73.19 -20.35
C ASP A 661 53.34 -74.46 -20.92
N LYS A 662 53.75 -74.38 -22.17
CA LYS A 662 54.64 -75.45 -22.78
C LYS A 662 55.93 -75.56 -22.01
N ALA A 663 56.59 -74.48 -21.67
CA ALA A 663 57.79 -74.45 -20.83
C ALA A 663 57.53 -74.99 -19.40
N LEU A 664 56.41 -74.67 -18.83
CA LEU A 664 55.99 -75.26 -17.55
C LEU A 664 55.76 -76.74 -17.62
N TYR A 665 55.09 -77.23 -18.67
CA TYR A 665 54.88 -78.64 -18.92
C TYR A 665 56.24 -79.39 -19.04
N TYR A 666 57.16 -78.72 -19.76
CA TYR A 666 58.55 -79.27 -19.88
C TYR A 666 59.22 -79.39 -18.48
N SER A 667 59.12 -78.31 -17.64
CA SER A 667 59.63 -78.27 -16.27
C SER A 667 59.06 -79.38 -15.42
N LYS A 668 57.77 -79.61 -15.54
CA LYS A 668 57.06 -80.71 -14.80
C LYS A 668 57.51 -82.09 -15.23
N ASN A 669 57.80 -82.36 -16.49
CA ASN A 669 58.18 -83.65 -17.02
C ASN A 669 59.66 -83.97 -16.84
N ASN A 670 60.55 -82.99 -16.67
CA ASN A 670 62.00 -83.14 -16.55
C ASN A 670 62.50 -83.07 -15.09
N GLY A 671 61.63 -83.40 -14.11
CA GLY A 671 62.03 -83.55 -12.72
C GLY A 671 61.38 -82.55 -11.74
N ARG A 672 60.54 -81.58 -12.18
CA ARG A 672 59.90 -80.50 -11.37
C ARG A 672 60.92 -79.66 -10.62
N ASN A 673 60.45 -78.74 -9.75
CA ASN A 673 61.28 -77.85 -8.96
C ASN A 673 62.36 -77.13 -9.82
N GLN A 674 62.01 -76.73 -10.99
CA GLN A 674 62.86 -76.06 -11.95
C GLN A 674 62.12 -75.01 -12.79
N SER A 675 62.86 -74.11 -13.34
CA SER A 675 62.36 -73.12 -14.29
C SER A 675 63.00 -73.27 -15.68
N ASN A 676 62.19 -73.31 -16.72
CA ASN A 676 62.67 -73.47 -18.09
C ASN A 676 62.11 -72.32 -18.94
N HIS A 677 62.93 -71.78 -19.82
CA HIS A 677 62.50 -70.79 -20.79
C HIS A 677 62.12 -71.46 -22.09
N PHE A 678 60.98 -71.02 -22.70
CA PHE A 678 60.43 -71.69 -23.90
C PHE A 678 61.43 -71.84 -25.01
N TYR A 679 62.32 -70.84 -25.21
CA TYR A 679 63.33 -70.89 -26.23
C TYR A 679 64.57 -71.71 -25.84
N ASP A 680 64.64 -72.38 -24.77
CA ASP A 680 65.72 -73.25 -24.32
C ASP A 680 65.32 -74.77 -24.25
N ILE A 681 64.08 -75.06 -24.62
CA ILE A 681 63.51 -76.41 -24.57
C ILE A 681 63.26 -77.02 -25.95
#